data_0dbc18cb3440760a78c490077055349b
#
_entry.id   0dbc18cb3440760a78c490077055349b
#
_cell.length_a   1.000
_cell.length_b   1.000
_cell.length_c   1.000
_cell.angle_alpha   90.00
_cell.angle_beta   90.00
_cell.angle_gamma   90.00
#
_symmetry.space_group_name_H-M   'P 1'
#
loop_
_entity.id
_entity.type
_entity.pdbx_description
1 polymer ?
#
loop_
_entity_poly.entity_id
_entity_poly.type
_entity_poly.pdbx_seq_one_letter_code
_entity_poly.pdbx_strand_id
1 'polypeptide(L)'
;MEILFLCVVIFLFLLAVFDLSVGVSNDAVNFLNSAIGSKAASFKRVLIVASIGVFIGAAMSNGMMDIARHGIFRPEHFSFYDLTCIFMAVMVTDIILLDIFNSLGMPTSTTVSMVFELLGATFVVALIKMAGGSELGFNDLLNTEKALSVILGIFLSVAIAFFFGTLVQFVSRMIFSFNYRSNLKWKIGIFGGICATAIVYFLLLKGAKDLTFMTPEVKGWIKTHTGTIILACLALFTVIMQLLHICRVNVLKVIVLMGTFALAMAFAGNDLVNFIGVPLSGLASYQDFMANGGGDAAGFLMGSLNGPANTPIYFLIGAGVIMVVSLATSKKAKNVTKTEIGLGSQQGGDEMFGTSRIGRRLVRWTLSFLAWVRRVTPLRIRRWFNRRFNVDETIMDEGAAFDLIRGSVNLVLAGALIALGTSLKLPLSTTFVTFMVAMGTSLADRAWGRESAVFRITGVISVIGGWFVTAGAAFIGAGIIVAAMHYGGQWVMMLLAALTIFIIIRSNHRFGKKDEEENSDAIFQAIISNRDKEQAWPLLMMYITEQQRGFMAYAEEKYREITSAFINDNSGVLAKAESNLAKQKTILKNARRKETLCLRHLTREMAIEKSTWFYLSNNLCMNILYNLRRINEVCKEHVENNFNPLPPRHISEFEQLRTRITILFNDTLELMRTGDIETASVLRRHCDEIKDSISDTYHRAHSHLRDGNTSVITVLYVYVNVLQESQEMVSSIRKYLRAFAKLRDPEFTSRPVIPLQAASV
;
A
#
# COMPACT_ATOMS: atom_id res chain seq x y z
N MET A 1 -11.58 -6.26 -43.50
CA MET A 1 -11.92 -6.80 -42.16
C MET A 1 -10.75 -7.60 -41.57
N GLU A 2 -10.14 -8.52 -42.31
CA GLU A 2 -9.03 -9.38 -41.86
C GLU A 2 -7.82 -8.59 -41.32
N ILE A 3 -7.40 -7.52 -42.02
CA ILE A 3 -6.29 -6.65 -41.61
C ILE A 3 -6.61 -5.96 -40.26
N LEU A 4 -7.85 -5.56 -40.03
CA LEU A 4 -8.23 -4.97 -38.76
C LEU A 4 -8.10 -5.93 -37.59
N PHE A 5 -8.59 -7.16 -37.74
CA PHE A 5 -8.45 -8.18 -36.69
C PHE A 5 -7.00 -8.55 -36.41
N LEU A 6 -6.15 -8.56 -37.47
CA LEU A 6 -4.70 -8.68 -37.27
C LEU A 6 -4.13 -7.53 -36.46
N CYS A 7 -4.54 -6.29 -36.74
CA CYS A 7 -4.15 -5.12 -35.95
C CYS A 7 -4.60 -5.25 -34.49
N VAL A 8 -5.81 -5.75 -34.24
CA VAL A 8 -6.30 -6.01 -32.87
C VAL A 8 -5.43 -7.05 -32.15
N VAL A 9 -5.07 -8.15 -32.82
CA VAL A 9 -4.18 -9.16 -32.21
C VAL A 9 -2.81 -8.59 -31.90
N ILE A 10 -2.22 -7.82 -32.83
CA ILE A 10 -0.94 -7.12 -32.59
C ILE A 10 -1.06 -6.17 -31.40
N PHE A 11 -2.17 -5.45 -31.30
CA PHE A 11 -2.43 -4.54 -30.20
C PHE A 11 -2.56 -5.29 -28.86
N LEU A 12 -3.26 -6.43 -28.82
CA LEU A 12 -3.32 -7.28 -27.63
C LEU A 12 -1.94 -7.73 -27.15
N PHE A 13 -1.03 -8.08 -28.05
CA PHE A 13 0.36 -8.42 -27.70
C PHE A 13 1.15 -7.21 -27.22
N LEU A 14 0.94 -6.04 -27.80
CA LEU A 14 1.55 -4.80 -27.31
C LEU A 14 1.09 -4.49 -25.90
N LEU A 15 -0.21 -4.62 -25.62
CA LEU A 15 -0.76 -4.49 -24.28
C LEU A 15 -0.20 -5.55 -23.33
N ALA A 16 -0.03 -6.81 -23.79
CA ALA A 16 0.58 -7.88 -22.98
C ALA A 16 2.01 -7.56 -22.55
N VAL A 17 2.84 -7.00 -23.44
CA VAL A 17 4.21 -6.56 -23.09
C VAL A 17 4.18 -5.47 -22.02
N PHE A 18 3.26 -4.51 -22.17
CA PHE A 18 3.09 -3.45 -21.18
C PHE A 18 2.58 -4.00 -19.85
N ASP A 19 1.59 -4.87 -19.89
CA ASP A 19 0.99 -5.50 -18.73
C ASP A 19 2.00 -6.38 -17.96
N LEU A 20 2.79 -7.20 -18.65
CA LEU A 20 3.93 -7.91 -18.07
C LEU A 20 4.89 -6.96 -17.33
N SER A 21 5.15 -5.79 -17.90
CA SER A 21 6.06 -4.81 -17.30
C SER A 21 5.46 -4.17 -16.03
N VAL A 22 4.20 -3.77 -16.08
CA VAL A 22 3.51 -3.09 -14.97
C VAL A 22 3.11 -4.08 -13.89
N GLY A 23 2.53 -5.22 -14.28
CA GLY A 23 2.05 -6.25 -13.37
C GLY A 23 3.17 -6.90 -12.57
N VAL A 24 4.27 -7.30 -13.21
CA VAL A 24 5.45 -7.81 -12.49
C VAL A 24 6.01 -6.80 -11.52
N SER A 25 5.96 -5.51 -11.86
CA SER A 25 6.39 -4.43 -10.95
C SER A 25 5.52 -4.31 -9.71
N ASN A 26 4.21 -4.58 -9.82
CA ASN A 26 3.28 -4.65 -8.71
C ASN A 26 3.50 -5.91 -7.87
N ASP A 27 3.61 -7.05 -8.53
CA ASP A 27 3.63 -8.36 -7.89
C ASP A 27 5.01 -8.80 -7.38
N ALA A 28 6.08 -8.07 -7.76
CA ALA A 28 7.44 -8.30 -7.26
C ALA A 28 7.52 -8.31 -5.72
N VAL A 29 6.65 -7.55 -5.05
CA VAL A 29 6.55 -7.50 -3.59
C VAL A 29 6.29 -8.87 -3.00
N ASN A 30 5.53 -9.72 -3.68
CA ASN A 30 5.10 -11.03 -3.20
C ASN A 30 6.30 -11.93 -2.85
N PHE A 31 7.36 -11.93 -3.66
CA PHE A 31 8.53 -12.79 -3.47
C PHE A 31 9.79 -12.04 -3.01
N LEU A 32 9.84 -10.70 -3.12
CA LEU A 32 10.98 -9.90 -2.64
C LEU A 32 10.84 -9.44 -1.19
N ASN A 33 9.60 -9.17 -0.73
CA ASN A 33 9.29 -8.56 0.56
C ASN A 33 10.00 -9.24 1.73
N SER A 34 9.87 -10.57 1.86
CA SER A 34 10.39 -11.29 3.01
C SER A 34 11.91 -11.41 3.01
N ALA A 35 12.54 -11.50 1.83
CA ALA A 35 13.99 -11.51 1.72
C ALA A 35 14.63 -10.13 2.02
N ILE A 36 13.98 -9.07 1.54
CA ILE A 36 14.40 -7.68 1.79
C ILE A 36 14.11 -7.30 3.24
N GLY A 37 12.90 -7.59 3.74
CA GLY A 37 12.46 -7.26 5.10
C GLY A 37 13.28 -7.94 6.19
N SER A 38 13.75 -9.18 5.96
CA SER A 38 14.64 -9.90 6.87
C SER A 38 16.13 -9.63 6.64
N LYS A 39 16.51 -8.83 5.62
CA LYS A 39 17.90 -8.58 5.20
C LYS A 39 18.74 -9.86 5.03
N ALA A 40 18.13 -10.89 4.46
CA ALA A 40 18.81 -12.18 4.25
C ALA A 40 20.00 -12.06 3.30
N ALA A 41 19.91 -11.23 2.26
CA ALA A 41 20.98 -10.94 1.31
C ALA A 41 20.87 -9.50 0.77
N SER A 42 21.89 -9.05 0.01
CA SER A 42 21.81 -7.76 -0.68
C SER A 42 20.71 -7.77 -1.74
N PHE A 43 20.09 -6.61 -1.98
CA PHE A 43 19.01 -6.46 -2.95
C PHE A 43 19.34 -7.07 -4.32
N LYS A 44 20.57 -6.85 -4.82
CA LYS A 44 21.02 -7.42 -6.10
C LYS A 44 21.01 -8.95 -6.10
N ARG A 45 21.45 -9.60 -5.01
CA ARG A 45 21.46 -11.07 -4.91
C ARG A 45 20.04 -11.64 -4.85
N VAL A 46 19.17 -11.00 -4.07
CA VAL A 46 17.74 -11.38 -4.00
C VAL A 46 17.09 -11.27 -5.36
N LEU A 47 17.36 -10.19 -6.08
CA LEU A 47 16.83 -9.94 -7.42
C LEU A 47 17.30 -11.00 -8.44
N ILE A 48 18.59 -11.38 -8.44
CA ILE A 48 19.11 -12.42 -9.33
C ILE A 48 18.41 -13.75 -9.07
N VAL A 49 18.29 -14.14 -7.79
CA VAL A 49 17.65 -15.39 -7.40
C VAL A 49 16.17 -15.41 -7.81
N ALA A 50 15.47 -14.31 -7.58
CA ALA A 50 14.08 -14.14 -7.99
C ALA A 50 13.92 -14.18 -9.53
N SER A 51 14.79 -13.51 -10.26
CA SER A 51 14.79 -13.51 -11.74
C SER A 51 14.94 -14.90 -12.34
N ILE A 52 15.82 -15.73 -11.78
CA ILE A 52 15.98 -17.13 -12.21
C ILE A 52 14.68 -17.90 -11.93
N GLY A 53 14.06 -17.70 -10.74
CA GLY A 53 12.78 -18.34 -10.41
C GLY A 53 11.66 -17.92 -11.35
N VAL A 54 11.51 -16.62 -11.63
CA VAL A 54 10.52 -16.07 -12.57
C VAL A 54 10.69 -16.67 -13.96
N PHE A 55 11.90 -16.71 -14.48
CA PHE A 55 12.19 -17.23 -15.82
C PHE A 55 11.81 -18.71 -15.94
N ILE A 56 12.21 -19.55 -14.99
CA ILE A 56 11.89 -20.98 -14.98
C ILE A 56 10.38 -21.19 -14.80
N GLY A 57 9.74 -20.43 -13.89
CA GLY A 57 8.30 -20.51 -13.63
C GLY A 57 7.49 -20.12 -14.87
N ALA A 58 7.88 -19.08 -15.59
CA ALA A 58 7.24 -18.67 -16.84
C ALA A 58 7.31 -19.77 -17.91
N ALA A 59 8.48 -20.39 -18.09
CA ALA A 59 8.65 -21.49 -19.03
C ALA A 59 7.76 -22.72 -18.72
N MET A 60 7.33 -22.85 -17.45
CA MET A 60 6.50 -23.98 -16.98
C MET A 60 4.99 -23.66 -16.89
N SER A 61 4.56 -22.46 -17.29
CA SER A 61 3.20 -21.94 -17.02
C SER A 61 2.12 -22.44 -18.00
N ASN A 62 2.41 -23.35 -18.93
CA ASN A 62 1.47 -23.76 -19.98
C ASN A 62 0.11 -24.27 -19.45
N GLY A 63 0.10 -25.01 -18.35
CA GLY A 63 -1.12 -25.64 -17.80
C GLY A 63 -2.17 -24.67 -17.25
N MET A 64 -1.82 -23.41 -17.02
CA MET A 64 -2.75 -22.38 -16.52
C MET A 64 -3.45 -21.61 -17.63
N MET A 65 -2.98 -21.69 -18.89
CA MET A 65 -3.54 -20.93 -20.02
C MET A 65 -4.98 -21.31 -20.37
N ASP A 66 -5.44 -22.50 -20.00
CA ASP A 66 -6.82 -22.95 -20.16
C ASP A 66 -7.86 -22.04 -19.50
N ILE A 67 -7.48 -21.30 -18.44
CA ILE A 67 -8.39 -20.45 -17.67
C ILE A 67 -8.89 -19.29 -18.52
N ALA A 68 -8.00 -18.67 -19.30
CA ALA A 68 -8.35 -17.58 -20.19
C ALA A 68 -9.15 -18.03 -21.43
N ARG A 69 -9.06 -19.31 -21.81
CA ARG A 69 -9.73 -19.86 -23.01
C ARG A 69 -11.16 -20.32 -22.76
N HIS A 70 -11.40 -21.10 -21.72
CA HIS A 70 -12.69 -21.73 -21.41
C HIS A 70 -12.96 -21.87 -19.90
N GLY A 71 -12.21 -21.12 -19.07
CA GLY A 71 -12.36 -21.18 -17.61
C GLY A 71 -13.63 -20.52 -17.10
N ILE A 72 -14.09 -19.44 -17.76
CA ILE A 72 -15.19 -18.58 -17.31
C ILE A 72 -16.40 -18.64 -18.24
N PHE A 73 -16.20 -18.80 -19.51
CA PHE A 73 -17.25 -18.87 -20.55
C PHE A 73 -17.13 -20.15 -21.38
N ARG A 74 -18.18 -20.43 -22.16
CA ARG A 74 -18.22 -21.57 -23.09
C ARG A 74 -18.01 -21.07 -24.52
N PRO A 75 -16.80 -21.19 -25.10
CA PRO A 75 -16.42 -20.56 -26.35
C PRO A 75 -17.31 -20.98 -27.53
N GLU A 76 -17.89 -22.18 -27.50
CA GLU A 76 -18.75 -22.74 -28.55
C GLU A 76 -20.00 -21.94 -28.83
N HIS A 77 -20.40 -21.04 -27.93
CA HIS A 77 -21.59 -20.18 -28.03
C HIS A 77 -21.25 -18.73 -28.36
N PHE A 78 -19.98 -18.39 -28.51
CA PHE A 78 -19.52 -17.03 -28.82
C PHE A 78 -18.92 -16.98 -30.23
N SER A 79 -19.24 -15.89 -30.95
CA SER A 79 -18.64 -15.64 -32.25
C SER A 79 -17.20 -15.11 -32.09
N PHE A 80 -16.42 -15.20 -33.18
CA PHE A 80 -15.07 -14.61 -33.20
C PHE A 80 -15.11 -13.10 -32.89
N TYR A 81 -16.13 -12.38 -33.37
CA TYR A 81 -16.31 -10.97 -33.07
C TYR A 81 -16.56 -10.72 -31.56
N ASP A 82 -17.45 -11.52 -30.94
CA ASP A 82 -17.74 -11.42 -29.51
C ASP A 82 -16.47 -11.61 -28.68
N LEU A 83 -15.69 -12.67 -28.99
CA LEU A 83 -14.45 -12.94 -28.24
C LEU A 83 -13.38 -11.87 -28.45
N THR A 84 -13.31 -11.31 -29.66
CA THR A 84 -12.39 -10.18 -29.93
C THR A 84 -12.75 -8.97 -29.07
N CYS A 85 -14.06 -8.64 -28.93
CA CYS A 85 -14.54 -7.58 -28.04
C CYS A 85 -14.22 -7.88 -26.56
N ILE A 86 -14.45 -9.13 -26.11
CA ILE A 86 -14.18 -9.56 -24.73
C ILE A 86 -12.70 -9.42 -24.42
N PHE A 87 -11.82 -10.01 -25.25
CA PHE A 87 -10.37 -10.02 -25.00
C PHE A 87 -9.77 -8.59 -25.01
N MET A 88 -10.24 -7.76 -25.91
CA MET A 88 -9.80 -6.37 -25.95
C MET A 88 -10.29 -5.57 -24.74
N ALA A 89 -11.55 -5.78 -24.32
CA ALA A 89 -12.11 -5.12 -23.13
C ALA A 89 -11.35 -5.51 -21.86
N VAL A 90 -11.00 -6.78 -21.70
CA VAL A 90 -10.21 -7.29 -20.59
C VAL A 90 -8.85 -6.60 -20.53
N MET A 91 -8.06 -6.65 -21.61
CA MET A 91 -6.71 -6.08 -21.61
C MET A 91 -6.69 -4.56 -21.41
N VAL A 92 -7.66 -3.84 -21.98
CA VAL A 92 -7.78 -2.39 -21.80
C VAL A 92 -8.12 -2.04 -20.35
N THR A 93 -9.05 -2.79 -19.74
CA THR A 93 -9.48 -2.56 -18.36
C THR A 93 -8.35 -2.85 -17.38
N ASP A 94 -7.66 -3.99 -17.54
CA ASP A 94 -6.59 -4.44 -16.65
C ASP A 94 -5.44 -3.42 -16.59
N ILE A 95 -5.00 -2.94 -17.74
CA ILE A 95 -3.93 -1.92 -17.79
C ILE A 95 -4.33 -0.63 -17.08
N ILE A 96 -5.57 -0.16 -17.27
CA ILE A 96 -6.04 1.06 -16.61
C ILE A 96 -6.11 0.86 -15.09
N LEU A 97 -6.62 -0.27 -14.64
CA LEU A 97 -6.72 -0.59 -13.21
C LEU A 97 -5.36 -0.74 -12.57
N LEU A 98 -4.45 -1.51 -13.17
CA LEU A 98 -3.10 -1.70 -12.66
C LEU A 98 -2.32 -0.38 -12.56
N ASP A 99 -2.45 0.50 -13.55
CA ASP A 99 -1.80 1.81 -13.51
C ASP A 99 -2.31 2.69 -12.38
N ILE A 100 -3.63 2.70 -12.13
CA ILE A 100 -4.26 3.43 -11.01
C ILE A 100 -3.75 2.90 -9.67
N PHE A 101 -3.81 1.58 -9.44
CA PHE A 101 -3.41 0.98 -8.16
C PHE A 101 -1.91 1.12 -7.89
N ASN A 102 -1.07 0.98 -8.92
CA ASN A 102 0.37 1.22 -8.80
C ASN A 102 0.68 2.68 -8.47
N SER A 103 -0.09 3.62 -9.03
CA SER A 103 0.05 5.05 -8.73
C SER A 103 -0.33 5.40 -7.29
N LEU A 104 -1.26 4.64 -6.71
CA LEU A 104 -1.68 4.75 -5.31
C LEU A 104 -0.73 4.00 -4.36
N GLY A 105 0.20 3.18 -4.87
CA GLY A 105 1.11 2.34 -4.06
C GLY A 105 0.37 1.23 -3.31
N MET A 106 -0.81 0.81 -3.78
CA MET A 106 -1.61 -0.23 -3.16
C MET A 106 -1.38 -1.56 -3.88
N PRO A 107 -1.05 -2.66 -3.16
CA PRO A 107 -0.93 -3.96 -3.76
C PRO A 107 -2.31 -4.44 -4.24
N THR A 108 -2.42 -4.79 -5.51
CA THR A 108 -3.61 -5.39 -6.11
C THR A 108 -3.27 -6.77 -6.67
N SER A 109 -4.28 -7.52 -7.10
CA SER A 109 -4.11 -8.87 -7.64
C SER A 109 -4.46 -8.88 -9.12
N THR A 110 -3.47 -9.17 -9.95
CA THR A 110 -3.64 -9.36 -11.39
C THR A 110 -4.58 -10.53 -11.71
N THR A 111 -4.52 -11.61 -10.92
CA THR A 111 -5.45 -12.75 -11.09
C THR A 111 -6.90 -12.34 -10.83
N VAL A 112 -7.15 -11.52 -9.81
CA VAL A 112 -8.52 -11.04 -9.51
C VAL A 112 -9.00 -10.09 -10.60
N SER A 113 -8.16 -9.15 -11.06
CA SER A 113 -8.49 -8.28 -12.19
C SER A 113 -8.93 -9.11 -13.38
N MET A 114 -8.06 -9.96 -13.90
CA MET A 114 -8.30 -10.74 -15.12
C MET A 114 -9.56 -11.63 -15.01
N VAL A 115 -9.76 -12.32 -13.89
CA VAL A 115 -10.94 -13.19 -13.69
C VAL A 115 -12.24 -12.38 -13.67
N PHE A 116 -12.27 -11.25 -12.96
CA PHE A 116 -13.48 -10.42 -12.88
C PHE A 116 -13.72 -9.60 -14.14
N GLU A 117 -12.70 -9.24 -14.89
CA GLU A 117 -12.80 -8.62 -16.21
C GLU A 117 -13.37 -9.58 -17.25
N LEU A 118 -12.84 -10.82 -17.31
CA LEU A 118 -13.40 -11.85 -18.16
C LEU A 118 -14.86 -12.14 -17.81
N LEU A 119 -15.15 -12.26 -16.52
CA LEU A 119 -16.52 -12.48 -16.06
C LEU A 119 -17.44 -11.31 -16.43
N GLY A 120 -17.01 -10.07 -16.21
CA GLY A 120 -17.80 -8.85 -16.50
C GLY A 120 -18.04 -8.67 -18.00
N ALA A 121 -17.01 -8.81 -18.82
CA ALA A 121 -17.11 -8.71 -20.27
C ALA A 121 -18.03 -9.82 -20.83
N THR A 122 -17.81 -11.06 -20.41
CA THR A 122 -18.63 -12.18 -20.88
C THR A 122 -20.07 -12.09 -20.41
N PHE A 123 -20.29 -11.65 -19.15
CA PHE A 123 -21.64 -11.44 -18.60
C PHE A 123 -22.45 -10.44 -19.44
N VAL A 124 -21.84 -9.32 -19.82
CA VAL A 124 -22.51 -8.30 -20.63
C VAL A 124 -22.78 -8.80 -22.04
N VAL A 125 -21.83 -9.50 -22.69
CA VAL A 125 -22.10 -10.10 -24.02
C VAL A 125 -23.18 -11.16 -23.94
N ALA A 126 -23.21 -11.98 -22.87
CA ALA A 126 -24.29 -12.93 -22.64
C ALA A 126 -25.66 -12.25 -22.52
N LEU A 127 -25.76 -11.12 -21.77
CA LEU A 127 -26.97 -10.31 -21.69
C LEU A 127 -27.41 -9.76 -23.07
N ILE A 128 -26.45 -9.27 -23.86
CA ILE A 128 -26.73 -8.76 -25.21
C ILE A 128 -27.29 -9.88 -26.09
N LYS A 129 -26.70 -11.08 -26.05
CA LYS A 129 -27.19 -12.25 -26.83
C LYS A 129 -28.60 -12.68 -26.41
N MET A 130 -28.84 -12.76 -25.11
CA MET A 130 -30.16 -13.10 -24.57
C MET A 130 -31.21 -12.05 -24.95
N ALA A 131 -30.89 -10.76 -24.88
CA ALA A 131 -31.77 -9.67 -25.31
C ALA A 131 -32.02 -9.66 -26.83
N GLY A 132 -31.08 -10.18 -27.62
CA GLY A 132 -31.19 -10.37 -29.07
C GLY A 132 -32.00 -11.58 -29.51
N GLY A 133 -32.66 -12.30 -28.58
CA GLY A 133 -33.57 -13.43 -28.90
C GLY A 133 -32.89 -14.79 -28.97
N SER A 134 -31.71 -14.93 -28.39
CA SER A 134 -31.05 -16.26 -28.26
C SER A 134 -31.84 -17.16 -27.31
N GLU A 135 -32.09 -18.41 -27.69
CA GLU A 135 -32.72 -19.43 -26.84
C GLU A 135 -31.80 -19.93 -25.70
N LEU A 136 -30.50 -19.56 -25.75
CA LEU A 136 -29.49 -19.98 -24.78
C LEU A 136 -29.63 -19.21 -23.46
N GLY A 137 -29.63 -19.94 -22.35
CA GLY A 137 -29.65 -19.37 -21.01
C GLY A 137 -28.25 -19.00 -20.50
N PHE A 138 -28.20 -18.35 -19.34
CA PHE A 138 -26.94 -17.94 -18.69
C PHE A 138 -25.98 -19.12 -18.46
N ASN A 139 -26.49 -20.28 -18.03
CA ASN A 139 -25.69 -21.47 -17.77
C ASN A 139 -25.13 -22.12 -19.05
N ASP A 140 -25.70 -21.83 -20.20
CA ASP A 140 -25.20 -22.30 -21.48
C ASP A 140 -24.07 -21.42 -22.01
N LEU A 141 -24.13 -20.12 -21.71
CA LEU A 141 -23.13 -19.14 -22.12
C LEU A 141 -21.95 -19.07 -21.15
N LEU A 142 -22.22 -19.07 -19.85
CA LEU A 142 -21.21 -18.96 -18.79
C LEU A 142 -20.93 -20.31 -18.14
N ASN A 143 -19.67 -20.57 -17.86
CA ASN A 143 -19.26 -21.73 -17.05
C ASN A 143 -19.39 -21.37 -15.56
N THR A 144 -20.66 -21.27 -15.09
CA THR A 144 -20.99 -20.76 -13.74
C THR A 144 -20.37 -21.58 -12.61
N GLU A 145 -20.31 -22.92 -12.76
CA GLU A 145 -19.69 -23.81 -11.75
C GLU A 145 -18.19 -23.52 -11.62
N LYS A 146 -17.49 -23.42 -12.74
CA LYS A 146 -16.04 -23.21 -12.75
C LYS A 146 -15.70 -21.78 -12.32
N ALA A 147 -16.46 -20.78 -12.79
CA ALA A 147 -16.32 -19.39 -12.36
C ALA A 147 -16.54 -19.26 -10.83
N LEU A 148 -17.59 -19.88 -10.28
CA LEU A 148 -17.84 -19.90 -8.84
C LEU A 148 -16.71 -20.59 -8.07
N SER A 149 -16.20 -21.73 -8.57
CA SER A 149 -15.08 -22.45 -7.97
C SER A 149 -13.81 -21.59 -7.91
N VAL A 150 -13.52 -20.84 -8.99
CA VAL A 150 -12.39 -19.90 -9.04
C VAL A 150 -12.55 -18.77 -8.04
N ILE A 151 -13.71 -18.13 -8.01
CA ILE A 151 -14.00 -17.01 -7.08
C ILE A 151 -13.90 -17.49 -5.61
N LEU A 152 -14.54 -18.63 -5.29
CA LEU A 152 -14.46 -19.20 -3.96
C LEU A 152 -13.03 -19.61 -3.60
N GLY A 153 -12.27 -20.16 -4.55
CA GLY A 153 -10.86 -20.51 -4.37
C GLY A 153 -10.01 -19.28 -4.00
N ILE A 154 -10.20 -18.17 -4.71
CA ILE A 154 -9.50 -16.91 -4.44
C ILE A 154 -9.79 -16.42 -3.00
N PHE A 155 -11.06 -16.31 -2.61
CA PHE A 155 -11.41 -15.78 -1.28
C PHE A 155 -11.11 -16.76 -0.15
N LEU A 156 -11.29 -18.06 -0.36
CA LEU A 156 -10.96 -19.07 0.64
C LEU A 156 -9.46 -19.14 0.89
N SER A 157 -8.63 -18.93 -0.14
CA SER A 157 -7.17 -18.88 -0.01
C SER A 157 -6.69 -17.81 0.97
N VAL A 158 -7.40 -16.68 1.09
CA VAL A 158 -7.14 -15.60 2.05
C VAL A 158 -7.20 -16.12 3.49
N ALA A 159 -8.30 -16.80 3.83
CA ALA A 159 -8.50 -17.37 5.17
C ALA A 159 -7.50 -18.50 5.46
N ILE A 160 -7.27 -19.38 4.51
CA ILE A 160 -6.31 -20.49 4.61
C ILE A 160 -4.90 -19.95 4.82
N ALA A 161 -4.47 -18.97 4.03
CA ALA A 161 -3.15 -18.38 4.11
C ALA A 161 -2.90 -17.70 5.47
N PHE A 162 -3.89 -16.94 5.98
CA PHE A 162 -3.80 -16.32 7.29
C PHE A 162 -3.73 -17.33 8.43
N PHE A 163 -4.59 -18.34 8.39
CA PHE A 163 -4.64 -19.38 9.41
C PHE A 163 -3.34 -20.19 9.47
N PHE A 164 -2.87 -20.70 8.33
CA PHE A 164 -1.63 -21.48 8.30
C PHE A 164 -0.41 -20.58 8.56
N GLY A 165 -0.40 -19.34 8.09
CA GLY A 165 0.65 -18.36 8.42
C GLY A 165 0.78 -18.17 9.93
N THR A 166 -0.35 -17.99 10.63
CA THR A 166 -0.39 -17.85 12.08
C THR A 166 0.07 -19.14 12.77
N LEU A 167 -0.46 -20.29 12.36
CA LEU A 167 -0.18 -21.58 12.97
C LEU A 167 1.28 -21.99 12.84
N VAL A 168 1.83 -21.96 11.61
CA VAL A 168 3.20 -22.40 11.33
C VAL A 168 4.20 -21.48 12.01
N GLN A 169 3.98 -20.16 12.00
CA GLN A 169 4.86 -19.22 12.71
C GLN A 169 4.78 -19.41 14.23
N PHE A 170 3.59 -19.62 14.77
CA PHE A 170 3.41 -19.92 16.20
C PHE A 170 4.21 -21.16 16.62
N VAL A 171 4.11 -22.26 15.86
CA VAL A 171 4.86 -23.49 16.09
C VAL A 171 6.39 -23.22 15.95
N SER A 172 6.81 -22.47 14.94
CA SER A 172 8.21 -22.11 14.74
C SER A 172 8.76 -21.32 15.94
N ARG A 173 7.98 -20.41 16.52
CA ARG A 173 8.39 -19.67 17.75
C ARG A 173 8.43 -20.55 18.99
N MET A 174 7.55 -21.52 19.10
CA MET A 174 7.65 -22.50 20.19
C MET A 174 8.96 -23.29 20.14
N ILE A 175 9.47 -23.57 18.92
CA ILE A 175 10.72 -24.32 18.72
C ILE A 175 11.97 -23.45 18.92
N PHE A 176 11.99 -22.25 18.28
CA PHE A 176 13.20 -21.41 18.19
C PHE A 176 13.22 -20.23 19.17
N SER A 177 12.06 -19.72 19.64
CA SER A 177 11.92 -18.44 20.35
C SER A 177 12.45 -17.24 19.53
N PHE A 178 12.42 -16.04 20.11
CA PHE A 178 12.97 -14.84 19.48
C PHE A 178 14.51 -14.80 19.54
N ASN A 179 15.12 -15.37 20.59
CA ASN A 179 16.55 -15.60 20.65
C ASN A 179 16.88 -16.96 20.00
N TYR A 180 16.74 -17.03 18.67
CA TYR A 180 16.93 -18.27 17.93
C TYR A 180 18.39 -18.76 17.92
N ARG A 181 19.40 -17.90 18.03
CA ARG A 181 20.81 -18.29 17.95
C ARG A 181 21.19 -19.31 19.01
N SER A 182 20.67 -19.22 20.22
CA SER A 182 20.93 -20.16 21.29
C SER A 182 20.31 -21.55 21.07
N ASN A 183 19.28 -21.62 20.19
CA ASN A 183 18.48 -22.82 19.95
C ASN A 183 18.72 -23.49 18.58
N LEU A 184 19.67 -23.03 17.78
CA LEU A 184 19.90 -23.56 16.42
C LEU A 184 20.35 -25.01 16.44
N LYS A 185 21.51 -25.30 17.00
CA LYS A 185 22.15 -26.65 17.10
C LYS A 185 21.64 -27.61 16.00
N TRP A 186 21.05 -28.73 16.40
CA TRP A 186 20.47 -29.72 15.47
C TRP A 186 19.08 -29.35 14.91
N LYS A 187 18.36 -28.44 15.57
CA LYS A 187 17.01 -28.05 15.16
C LYS A 187 16.98 -27.34 13.81
N ILE A 188 18.07 -26.61 13.48
CA ILE A 188 18.15 -25.88 12.22
C ILE A 188 18.25 -26.84 11.02
N GLY A 189 18.90 -27.98 11.17
CA GLY A 189 18.95 -29.01 10.12
C GLY A 189 17.56 -29.54 9.80
N ILE A 190 16.78 -29.90 10.84
CA ILE A 190 15.39 -30.39 10.66
C ILE A 190 14.50 -29.30 10.06
N PHE A 191 14.55 -28.08 10.57
CA PHE A 191 13.77 -26.97 10.03
C PHE A 191 14.11 -26.70 8.55
N GLY A 192 15.42 -26.63 8.24
CA GLY A 192 15.89 -26.47 6.87
C GLY A 192 15.49 -27.63 5.98
N GLY A 193 15.56 -28.84 6.50
CA GLY A 193 15.12 -30.05 5.82
C GLY A 193 13.64 -30.03 5.47
N ILE A 194 12.77 -29.65 6.42
CA ILE A 194 11.32 -29.48 6.21
C ILE A 194 11.06 -28.41 5.15
N CYS A 195 11.69 -27.23 5.26
CA CYS A 195 11.53 -26.15 4.29
C CYS A 195 11.97 -26.55 2.88
N ALA A 196 13.15 -27.15 2.73
CA ALA A 196 13.67 -27.60 1.43
C ALA A 196 12.80 -28.71 0.82
N THR A 197 12.36 -29.67 1.64
CA THR A 197 11.47 -30.76 1.20
C THR A 197 10.11 -30.19 0.73
N ALA A 198 9.54 -29.25 1.45
CA ALA A 198 8.29 -28.59 1.06
C ALA A 198 8.45 -27.87 -0.29
N ILE A 199 9.54 -27.12 -0.48
CA ILE A 199 9.85 -26.45 -1.74
C ILE A 199 9.95 -27.46 -2.89
N VAL A 200 10.77 -28.51 -2.73
CA VAL A 200 10.98 -29.52 -3.78
C VAL A 200 9.68 -30.27 -4.11
N TYR A 201 8.93 -30.67 -3.08
CA TYR A 201 7.67 -31.40 -3.28
C TYR A 201 6.63 -30.57 -4.02
N PHE A 202 6.37 -29.34 -3.57
CA PHE A 202 5.31 -28.53 -4.17
C PHE A 202 5.69 -27.98 -5.54
N LEU A 203 6.94 -27.52 -5.73
CA LEU A 203 7.36 -26.93 -6.98
C LEU A 203 7.69 -27.97 -8.05
N LEU A 204 8.51 -28.96 -7.73
CA LEU A 204 8.97 -29.92 -8.74
C LEU A 204 7.99 -31.07 -8.93
N LEU A 205 7.52 -31.68 -7.84
CA LEU A 205 6.68 -32.87 -7.96
C LEU A 205 5.21 -32.55 -8.26
N LYS A 206 4.69 -31.42 -7.76
CA LYS A 206 3.30 -31.01 -7.99
C LYS A 206 3.17 -29.96 -9.11
N GLY A 207 4.09 -29.00 -9.19
CA GLY A 207 4.06 -27.92 -10.19
C GLY A 207 4.50 -28.35 -11.59
N ALA A 208 5.40 -29.32 -11.68
CA ALA A 208 5.96 -29.78 -12.96
C ALA A 208 5.13 -30.87 -13.68
N LYS A 209 3.87 -31.08 -13.26
CA LYS A 209 3.03 -32.16 -13.82
C LYS A 209 2.80 -32.09 -15.33
N ASP A 210 2.76 -30.89 -15.88
CA ASP A 210 2.40 -30.64 -17.27
C ASP A 210 3.63 -30.44 -18.18
N LEU A 211 4.83 -30.75 -17.67
CA LEU A 211 6.06 -30.72 -18.47
C LEU A 211 6.18 -31.95 -19.40
N THR A 212 6.76 -31.73 -20.56
CA THR A 212 6.89 -32.72 -21.64
C THR A 212 7.65 -33.98 -21.24
N PHE A 213 8.57 -33.89 -20.26
CA PHE A 213 9.32 -35.06 -19.75
C PHE A 213 8.55 -35.87 -18.69
N MET A 214 7.40 -35.39 -18.22
CA MET A 214 6.54 -36.06 -17.25
C MET A 214 5.58 -37.04 -17.96
N THR A 215 6.11 -38.19 -18.36
CA THR A 215 5.29 -39.25 -18.94
C THR A 215 4.22 -39.77 -17.98
N PRO A 216 3.12 -40.37 -18.47
CA PRO A 216 2.09 -40.97 -17.61
C PRO A 216 2.64 -41.99 -16.62
N GLU A 217 3.67 -42.74 -17.00
CA GLU A 217 4.36 -43.72 -16.15
C GLU A 217 5.09 -43.08 -15.01
N VAL A 218 5.85 -41.99 -15.27
CA VAL A 218 6.56 -41.20 -14.24
C VAL A 218 5.56 -40.56 -13.28
N LYS A 219 4.45 -40.02 -13.79
CA LYS A 219 3.37 -39.45 -12.94
C LYS A 219 2.76 -40.51 -12.02
N GLY A 220 2.50 -41.72 -12.56
CA GLY A 220 1.99 -42.86 -11.80
C GLY A 220 2.96 -43.30 -10.71
N TRP A 221 4.24 -43.45 -11.06
CA TRP A 221 5.30 -43.85 -10.12
C TRP A 221 5.46 -42.81 -8.97
N ILE A 222 5.52 -41.51 -9.29
CA ILE A 222 5.60 -40.44 -8.28
C ILE A 222 4.37 -40.51 -7.37
N LYS A 223 3.16 -40.67 -7.90
CA LYS A 223 1.93 -40.73 -7.12
C LYS A 223 1.95 -41.91 -6.14
N THR A 224 2.42 -43.07 -6.58
CA THR A 224 2.50 -44.29 -5.75
C THR A 224 3.57 -44.14 -4.65
N HIS A 225 4.71 -43.53 -4.98
CA HIS A 225 5.87 -43.44 -4.06
C HIS A 225 5.99 -42.05 -3.35
N THR A 226 4.94 -41.22 -3.38
CA THR A 226 4.98 -39.87 -2.81
C THR A 226 5.50 -39.83 -1.37
N GLY A 227 5.03 -40.74 -0.50
CA GLY A 227 5.46 -40.78 0.90
C GLY A 227 6.95 -41.09 1.05
N THR A 228 7.44 -42.07 0.29
CA THR A 228 8.85 -42.45 0.28
C THR A 228 9.74 -41.32 -0.23
N ILE A 229 9.31 -40.64 -1.30
CA ILE A 229 10.04 -39.50 -1.87
C ILE A 229 10.12 -38.37 -0.84
N ILE A 230 9.02 -38.03 -0.17
CA ILE A 230 9.03 -36.99 0.88
C ILE A 230 9.97 -37.35 2.02
N LEU A 231 9.95 -38.59 2.51
CA LEU A 231 10.85 -39.04 3.59
C LEU A 231 12.31 -39.04 3.15
N ALA A 232 12.60 -39.50 1.93
CA ALA A 232 13.95 -39.46 1.39
C ALA A 232 14.48 -38.03 1.22
N CYS A 233 13.68 -37.12 0.67
CA CYS A 233 14.00 -35.71 0.56
C CYS A 233 14.22 -35.07 1.95
N LEU A 234 13.34 -35.38 2.90
CA LEU A 234 13.47 -34.86 4.27
C LEU A 234 14.77 -35.31 4.93
N ALA A 235 15.13 -36.59 4.82
CA ALA A 235 16.37 -37.11 5.36
C ALA A 235 17.58 -36.45 4.68
N LEU A 236 17.60 -36.42 3.33
CA LEU A 236 18.68 -35.84 2.54
C LEU A 236 18.89 -34.36 2.86
N PHE A 237 17.82 -33.56 2.78
CA PHE A 237 17.93 -32.11 3.03
C PHE A 237 18.21 -31.80 4.49
N THR A 238 17.73 -32.58 5.45
CA THR A 238 18.10 -32.41 6.86
C THR A 238 19.59 -32.59 7.06
N VAL A 239 20.21 -33.61 6.46
CA VAL A 239 21.66 -33.83 6.50
C VAL A 239 22.40 -32.67 5.82
N ILE A 240 21.99 -32.27 4.61
CA ILE A 240 22.63 -31.17 3.87
C ILE A 240 22.57 -29.86 4.71
N MET A 241 21.40 -29.50 5.23
CA MET A 241 21.26 -28.28 6.02
C MET A 241 22.03 -28.33 7.34
N GLN A 242 22.14 -29.51 7.95
CA GLN A 242 22.98 -29.68 9.15
C GLN A 242 24.49 -29.58 8.83
N LEU A 243 24.93 -30.11 7.70
CA LEU A 243 26.31 -29.96 7.23
C LEU A 243 26.65 -28.50 6.94
N LEU A 244 25.74 -27.76 6.24
CA LEU A 244 25.92 -26.33 6.03
C LEU A 244 26.03 -25.55 7.34
N HIS A 245 25.25 -25.94 8.36
CA HIS A 245 25.34 -25.33 9.69
C HIS A 245 26.69 -25.60 10.37
N ILE A 246 27.21 -26.83 10.27
CA ILE A 246 28.54 -27.21 10.78
C ILE A 246 29.63 -26.42 10.06
N CYS A 247 29.50 -26.21 8.75
CA CYS A 247 30.38 -25.38 7.93
C CYS A 247 30.24 -23.87 8.22
N ARG A 248 29.50 -23.47 9.26
CA ARG A 248 29.26 -22.10 9.68
C ARG A 248 28.50 -21.24 8.64
N VAL A 249 27.80 -21.85 7.67
CA VAL A 249 26.91 -21.17 6.76
C VAL A 249 25.61 -20.83 7.49
N ASN A 250 25.11 -19.61 7.29
CA ASN A 250 23.81 -19.22 7.87
C ASN A 250 22.66 -19.88 7.09
N VAL A 251 22.19 -21.03 7.58
CA VAL A 251 21.15 -21.85 6.95
C VAL A 251 19.84 -21.08 6.76
N LEU A 252 19.47 -20.17 7.70
CA LEU A 252 18.26 -19.37 7.55
C LEU A 252 18.34 -18.44 6.32
N LYS A 253 19.52 -17.85 6.04
CA LYS A 253 19.71 -17.05 4.82
C LYS A 253 19.59 -17.90 3.56
N VAL A 254 20.08 -19.15 3.60
CA VAL A 254 19.93 -20.11 2.50
C VAL A 254 18.46 -20.44 2.27
N ILE A 255 17.70 -20.74 3.34
CA ILE A 255 16.27 -21.05 3.26
C ILE A 255 15.48 -19.85 2.69
N VAL A 256 15.78 -18.62 3.13
CA VAL A 256 15.14 -17.42 2.59
C VAL A 256 15.41 -17.26 1.10
N LEU A 257 16.65 -17.48 0.63
CA LEU A 257 16.96 -17.39 -0.81
C LEU A 257 16.30 -18.51 -1.61
N MET A 258 16.32 -19.76 -1.10
CA MET A 258 15.58 -20.89 -1.72
C MET A 258 14.08 -20.59 -1.75
N GLY A 259 13.51 -20.04 -0.68
CA GLY A 259 12.10 -19.65 -0.61
C GLY A 259 11.78 -18.51 -1.58
N THR A 260 12.68 -17.53 -1.76
CA THR A 260 12.53 -16.47 -2.77
C THR A 260 12.50 -17.04 -4.19
N PHE A 261 13.42 -17.94 -4.52
CA PHE A 261 13.43 -18.66 -5.79
C PHE A 261 12.12 -19.42 -6.00
N ALA A 262 11.72 -20.20 -5.00
CA ALA A 262 10.53 -21.02 -5.04
C ALA A 262 9.24 -20.20 -5.23
N LEU A 263 9.11 -19.12 -4.48
CA LEU A 263 7.93 -18.26 -4.56
C LEU A 263 7.89 -17.46 -5.87
N ALA A 264 9.05 -17.00 -6.36
CA ALA A 264 9.16 -16.34 -7.67
C ALA A 264 8.80 -17.30 -8.82
N MET A 265 9.22 -18.57 -8.73
CA MET A 265 8.85 -19.61 -9.69
C MET A 265 7.36 -19.94 -9.62
N ALA A 266 6.80 -20.09 -8.41
CA ALA A 266 5.37 -20.33 -8.22
C ALA A 266 4.51 -19.16 -8.70
N PHE A 267 4.95 -17.93 -8.47
CA PHE A 267 4.33 -16.71 -9.00
C PHE A 267 4.25 -16.75 -10.52
N ALA A 268 5.39 -16.86 -11.20
CA ALA A 268 5.41 -16.85 -12.66
C ALA A 268 4.62 -18.04 -13.25
N GLY A 269 4.67 -19.21 -12.63
CA GLY A 269 3.90 -20.39 -13.04
C GLY A 269 2.39 -20.21 -12.91
N ASN A 270 1.92 -19.41 -11.92
CA ASN A 270 0.50 -19.14 -11.69
C ASN A 270 0.00 -17.90 -12.45
N ASP A 271 0.77 -16.79 -12.41
CA ASP A 271 0.27 -15.48 -12.81
C ASP A 271 0.59 -15.09 -14.25
N LEU A 272 1.43 -15.86 -14.97
CA LEU A 272 1.74 -15.57 -16.38
C LEU A 272 0.48 -15.58 -17.26
N VAL A 273 -0.50 -16.41 -16.94
CA VAL A 273 -1.78 -16.46 -17.65
C VAL A 273 -2.56 -15.14 -17.58
N ASN A 274 -2.40 -14.39 -16.51
CA ASN A 274 -3.09 -13.11 -16.34
C ASN A 274 -2.63 -12.09 -17.38
N PHE A 275 -1.37 -12.14 -17.77
CA PHE A 275 -0.74 -11.18 -18.69
C PHE A 275 -0.82 -11.60 -20.17
N ILE A 276 -0.58 -12.87 -20.47
CA ILE A 276 -0.50 -13.35 -21.86
C ILE A 276 -1.59 -14.33 -22.24
N GLY A 277 -2.40 -14.84 -21.29
CA GLY A 277 -3.44 -15.81 -21.56
C GLY A 277 -4.53 -15.31 -22.51
N VAL A 278 -5.00 -14.07 -22.27
CA VAL A 278 -6.00 -13.42 -23.13
C VAL A 278 -5.44 -13.10 -24.52
N PRO A 279 -4.28 -12.47 -24.69
CA PRO A 279 -3.64 -12.28 -26.00
C PRO A 279 -3.39 -13.57 -26.79
N LEU A 280 -2.96 -14.63 -26.12
CA LEU A 280 -2.75 -15.94 -26.77
C LEU A 280 -4.06 -16.59 -27.17
N SER A 281 -5.13 -16.43 -26.39
CA SER A 281 -6.47 -16.87 -26.77
C SER A 281 -6.99 -16.09 -27.97
N GLY A 282 -6.74 -14.78 -28.02
CA GLY A 282 -7.04 -13.92 -29.17
C GLY A 282 -6.30 -14.34 -30.43
N LEU A 283 -5.01 -14.69 -30.32
CA LEU A 283 -4.23 -15.22 -31.44
C LEU A 283 -4.78 -16.57 -31.95
N ALA A 284 -5.09 -17.48 -31.03
CA ALA A 284 -5.65 -18.77 -31.39
C ALA A 284 -7.03 -18.61 -32.07
N SER A 285 -7.87 -17.70 -31.56
CA SER A 285 -9.15 -17.36 -32.20
C SER A 285 -8.96 -16.80 -33.61
N TYR A 286 -8.00 -15.90 -33.80
CA TYR A 286 -7.69 -15.31 -35.09
C TYR A 286 -7.19 -16.37 -36.09
N GLN A 287 -6.28 -17.27 -35.67
CA GLN A 287 -5.76 -18.33 -36.49
C GLN A 287 -6.85 -19.30 -36.96
N ASP A 288 -7.77 -19.68 -36.08
CA ASP A 288 -8.90 -20.55 -36.44
C ASP A 288 -9.88 -19.84 -37.36
N PHE A 289 -10.20 -18.56 -37.08
CA PHE A 289 -11.05 -17.74 -37.97
C PHE A 289 -10.47 -17.61 -39.40
N MET A 290 -9.15 -17.39 -39.51
CA MET A 290 -8.49 -17.29 -40.82
C MET A 290 -8.47 -18.61 -41.58
N ALA A 291 -8.39 -19.74 -40.86
CA ALA A 291 -8.37 -21.07 -41.47
C ALA A 291 -9.76 -21.56 -41.87
N ASN A 292 -10.80 -21.29 -41.06
CA ASN A 292 -12.11 -21.96 -41.15
C ASN A 292 -13.29 -20.97 -41.21
N GLY A 293 -13.10 -19.66 -40.95
CA GLY A 293 -14.20 -18.72 -40.72
C GLY A 293 -14.87 -18.13 -41.96
N GLY A 294 -14.35 -18.37 -43.19
CA GLY A 294 -14.98 -17.94 -44.45
C GLY A 294 -15.29 -16.42 -44.56
N GLY A 295 -14.68 -15.58 -43.70
CA GLY A 295 -14.85 -14.12 -43.72
C GLY A 295 -16.03 -13.58 -42.87
N ASP A 296 -16.88 -14.41 -42.29
CA ASP A 296 -17.99 -14.01 -41.42
C ASP A 296 -17.58 -14.06 -39.94
N ALA A 297 -17.08 -12.94 -39.42
CA ALA A 297 -16.63 -12.83 -38.02
C ALA A 297 -17.79 -12.89 -36.99
N ALA A 298 -18.99 -12.51 -37.39
CA ALA A 298 -20.16 -12.49 -36.50
C ALA A 298 -20.87 -13.84 -36.42
N GLY A 299 -20.82 -14.65 -37.51
CA GLY A 299 -21.44 -15.98 -37.57
C GLY A 299 -20.51 -17.11 -37.16
N PHE A 300 -19.17 -16.94 -37.20
CA PHE A 300 -18.23 -18.02 -36.92
C PHE A 300 -18.07 -18.25 -35.42
N LEU A 301 -18.54 -19.43 -34.94
CA LEU A 301 -18.48 -19.84 -33.53
C LEU A 301 -17.13 -20.45 -33.15
N MET A 302 -16.63 -20.14 -31.97
CA MET A 302 -15.27 -20.44 -31.51
C MET A 302 -15.15 -21.74 -30.70
N GLY A 303 -15.81 -22.83 -31.15
CA GLY A 303 -15.77 -24.13 -30.49
C GLY A 303 -14.36 -24.76 -30.38
N SER A 304 -13.44 -24.37 -31.26
CA SER A 304 -12.03 -24.82 -31.24
C SER A 304 -11.28 -24.48 -29.96
N LEU A 305 -11.70 -23.42 -29.25
CA LEU A 305 -11.08 -22.99 -27.98
C LEU A 305 -11.40 -23.93 -26.80
N ASN A 306 -12.32 -24.89 -26.94
CA ASN A 306 -12.59 -25.91 -25.91
C ASN A 306 -11.43 -26.90 -25.72
N GLY A 307 -10.53 -27.01 -26.70
CA GLY A 307 -9.35 -27.86 -26.60
C GLY A 307 -8.31 -27.29 -25.62
N PRO A 308 -7.39 -28.15 -25.11
CA PRO A 308 -6.33 -27.70 -24.22
C PRO A 308 -5.42 -26.68 -24.91
N ALA A 309 -4.97 -25.68 -24.13
CA ALA A 309 -4.06 -24.68 -24.63
C ALA A 309 -2.68 -25.26 -24.93
N ASN A 310 -2.33 -25.38 -26.19
CA ASN A 310 -0.98 -25.71 -26.60
C ASN A 310 -0.20 -24.45 -26.93
N THR A 311 0.32 -23.80 -25.87
CA THR A 311 1.07 -22.57 -26.05
C THR A 311 2.49 -22.86 -26.52
N PRO A 312 2.92 -22.32 -27.66
CA PRO A 312 4.30 -22.47 -28.10
C PRO A 312 5.29 -21.93 -27.08
N ILE A 313 6.30 -22.72 -26.75
CA ILE A 313 7.27 -22.43 -25.67
C ILE A 313 8.00 -21.08 -25.85
N TYR A 314 8.17 -20.61 -27.09
CA TYR A 314 8.82 -19.34 -27.37
C TYR A 314 8.03 -18.13 -26.83
N PHE A 315 6.69 -18.18 -26.73
CA PHE A 315 5.90 -17.15 -26.07
C PHE A 315 6.14 -17.13 -24.56
N LEU A 316 6.21 -18.30 -23.94
CA LEU A 316 6.47 -18.44 -22.51
C LEU A 316 7.89 -17.94 -22.16
N ILE A 317 8.89 -18.30 -22.94
CA ILE A 317 10.27 -17.84 -22.79
C ILE A 317 10.36 -16.32 -23.01
N GLY A 318 9.74 -15.81 -24.09
CA GLY A 318 9.72 -14.38 -24.40
C GLY A 318 9.08 -13.57 -23.28
N ALA A 319 7.93 -14.01 -22.76
CA ALA A 319 7.29 -13.40 -21.61
C ALA A 319 8.18 -13.45 -20.35
N GLY A 320 8.82 -14.59 -20.09
CA GLY A 320 9.78 -14.74 -19.00
C GLY A 320 10.95 -13.76 -19.07
N VAL A 321 11.50 -13.53 -20.27
CA VAL A 321 12.54 -12.52 -20.49
C VAL A 321 12.03 -11.11 -20.18
N ILE A 322 10.84 -10.75 -20.69
CA ILE A 322 10.22 -9.44 -20.42
C ILE A 322 10.00 -9.24 -18.92
N MET A 323 9.48 -10.27 -18.22
CA MET A 323 9.30 -10.23 -16.76
C MET A 323 10.62 -9.98 -16.03
N VAL A 324 11.71 -10.66 -16.40
CA VAL A 324 13.04 -10.50 -15.79
C VAL A 324 13.60 -9.10 -16.03
N VAL A 325 13.52 -8.60 -17.27
CA VAL A 325 13.96 -7.26 -17.61
C VAL A 325 13.17 -6.20 -16.83
N SER A 326 11.85 -6.36 -16.78
CA SER A 326 10.96 -5.48 -16.05
C SER A 326 11.28 -5.46 -14.55
N LEU A 327 11.46 -6.63 -13.95
CA LEU A 327 11.84 -6.78 -12.54
C LEU A 327 13.17 -6.08 -12.24
N ALA A 328 14.16 -6.19 -13.14
CA ALA A 328 15.48 -5.59 -12.98
C ALA A 328 15.48 -4.06 -13.10
N THR A 329 14.56 -3.49 -13.90
CA THR A 329 14.53 -2.05 -14.22
C THR A 329 13.51 -1.27 -13.41
N SER A 330 12.54 -1.94 -12.76
CA SER A 330 11.42 -1.28 -12.08
C SER A 330 11.81 -0.54 -10.81
N LYS A 331 11.57 0.79 -10.81
CA LYS A 331 11.61 1.62 -9.59
C LYS A 331 10.32 1.52 -8.77
N LYS A 332 9.19 1.21 -9.39
CA LYS A 332 7.86 1.13 -8.75
C LYS A 332 7.76 -0.05 -7.76
N ALA A 333 8.43 -1.17 -8.04
CA ALA A 333 8.49 -2.34 -7.16
C ALA A 333 9.01 -2.00 -5.75
N LYS A 334 9.92 -1.02 -5.61
CA LYS A 334 10.43 -0.55 -4.32
C LYS A 334 9.33 0.07 -3.44
N ASN A 335 8.40 0.84 -4.01
CA ASN A 335 7.39 1.56 -3.24
C ASN A 335 6.31 0.62 -2.69
N VAL A 336 5.85 -0.33 -3.51
CA VAL A 336 4.88 -1.36 -3.07
C VAL A 336 5.49 -2.25 -1.98
N THR A 337 6.77 -2.63 -2.13
CA THR A 337 7.50 -3.42 -1.13
C THR A 337 7.62 -2.69 0.23
N LYS A 338 7.83 -1.38 0.25
CA LYS A 338 7.86 -0.58 1.50
C LYS A 338 6.54 -0.64 2.27
N THR A 339 5.40 -0.60 1.58
CA THR A 339 4.06 -0.64 2.20
C THR A 339 3.83 -1.95 2.94
N GLU A 340 4.10 -3.08 2.31
CA GLU A 340 3.88 -4.40 2.89
C GLU A 340 4.86 -4.70 4.03
N ILE A 341 6.15 -4.35 3.85
CA ILE A 341 7.17 -4.47 4.91
C ILE A 341 6.75 -3.65 6.13
N GLY A 342 6.24 -2.41 5.94
CA GLY A 342 5.77 -1.55 7.01
C GLY A 342 4.64 -2.18 7.82
N LEU A 343 3.62 -2.75 7.17
CA LEU A 343 2.51 -3.44 7.85
C LEU A 343 2.98 -4.68 8.61
N GLY A 344 4.00 -5.38 8.10
CA GLY A 344 4.58 -6.57 8.70
C GLY A 344 5.68 -6.32 9.73
N SER A 345 6.18 -5.10 9.91
CA SER A 345 7.35 -4.80 10.74
C SER A 345 7.15 -5.15 12.22
N GLN A 346 8.19 -5.69 12.87
CA GLN A 346 8.23 -5.92 14.31
C GLN A 346 8.57 -4.65 15.10
N GLN A 347 9.24 -3.70 14.46
CA GLN A 347 9.54 -2.41 15.07
C GLN A 347 8.35 -1.46 14.93
N GLY A 348 8.06 -0.66 15.96
CA GLY A 348 7.08 0.42 15.88
C GLY A 348 7.59 1.49 14.92
N GLY A 349 7.08 1.48 13.69
CA GLY A 349 7.42 2.42 12.63
C GLY A 349 6.27 3.37 12.32
N ASP A 350 6.47 4.17 11.27
CA ASP A 350 5.43 5.05 10.73
C ASP A 350 4.28 4.21 10.18
N GLU A 351 3.11 4.35 10.79
CA GLU A 351 1.93 3.60 10.39
C GLU A 351 1.23 4.38 9.27
N MET A 352 1.26 3.88 8.07
CA MET A 352 0.74 4.52 6.86
C MET A 352 -0.79 4.72 6.88
N PHE A 353 -1.50 3.96 7.69
CA PHE A 353 -2.96 3.96 7.73
C PHE A 353 -3.51 4.68 8.97
N GLY A 354 -4.64 5.39 8.80
CA GLY A 354 -5.36 6.00 9.90
C GLY A 354 -6.09 4.98 10.79
N THR A 355 -6.92 5.44 11.72
CA THR A 355 -7.75 4.56 12.57
C THR A 355 -9.16 4.44 12.01
N SER A 356 -9.73 3.22 11.98
CA SER A 356 -11.12 2.98 11.60
C SER A 356 -11.99 2.57 12.78
N ARG A 357 -13.31 2.80 12.69
CA ARG A 357 -14.27 2.35 13.72
C ARG A 357 -14.31 0.83 13.82
N ILE A 358 -14.21 0.14 12.68
CA ILE A 358 -14.19 -1.33 12.59
C ILE A 358 -12.93 -1.88 13.23
N GLY A 359 -11.74 -1.34 12.89
CA GLY A 359 -10.47 -1.74 13.48
C GLY A 359 -10.46 -1.60 15.02
N ARG A 360 -10.99 -0.49 15.54
CA ARG A 360 -11.11 -0.28 16.99
C ARG A 360 -12.03 -1.30 17.69
N ARG A 361 -13.16 -1.68 17.06
CA ARG A 361 -14.06 -2.73 17.61
C ARG A 361 -13.39 -4.08 17.61
N LEU A 362 -12.73 -4.45 16.50
CA LEU A 362 -12.05 -5.74 16.36
C LEU A 362 -10.93 -5.90 17.39
N VAL A 363 -10.09 -4.85 17.58
CA VAL A 363 -9.02 -4.84 18.58
C VAL A 363 -9.60 -5.02 20.00
N ARG A 364 -10.67 -4.31 20.36
CA ARG A 364 -11.30 -4.45 21.67
C ARG A 364 -11.81 -5.87 21.88
N TRP A 365 -12.50 -6.44 20.90
CA TRP A 365 -13.00 -7.81 20.98
C TRP A 365 -11.87 -8.82 21.15
N THR A 366 -10.79 -8.70 20.34
CA THR A 366 -9.61 -9.54 20.44
C THR A 366 -8.92 -9.43 21.81
N LEU A 367 -8.78 -8.20 22.35
CA LEU A 367 -8.22 -7.99 23.68
C LEU A 367 -9.09 -8.59 24.78
N SER A 368 -10.42 -8.49 24.67
CA SER A 368 -11.35 -9.11 25.61
C SER A 368 -11.27 -10.65 25.57
N PHE A 369 -11.19 -11.22 24.37
CA PHE A 369 -10.99 -12.65 24.16
C PHE A 369 -9.66 -13.13 24.75
N LEU A 370 -8.56 -12.42 24.48
CA LEU A 370 -7.26 -12.74 25.04
C LEU A 370 -7.23 -12.61 26.57
N ALA A 371 -7.96 -11.65 27.14
CA ALA A 371 -8.08 -11.51 28.58
C ALA A 371 -8.84 -12.71 29.20
N TRP A 372 -9.89 -13.19 28.51
CA TRP A 372 -10.60 -14.40 28.89
C TRP A 372 -9.71 -15.65 28.83
N VAL A 373 -8.99 -15.85 27.70
CA VAL A 373 -8.02 -16.96 27.55
C VAL A 373 -6.97 -16.92 28.67
N ARG A 374 -6.44 -15.72 28.98
CA ARG A 374 -5.48 -15.55 30.08
C ARG A 374 -6.05 -15.96 31.44
N ARG A 375 -7.34 -15.73 31.71
CA ARG A 375 -7.99 -16.14 32.99
C ARG A 375 -8.09 -17.65 33.11
N VAL A 376 -8.38 -18.35 32.01
CA VAL A 376 -8.54 -19.80 31.96
C VAL A 376 -7.20 -20.55 31.92
N THR A 377 -6.12 -19.90 31.42
CA THR A 377 -4.83 -20.56 31.24
C THR A 377 -4.02 -20.63 32.57
N PRO A 378 -3.57 -21.84 33.02
CA PRO A 378 -2.75 -21.98 34.20
C PRO A 378 -1.47 -21.17 34.20
N LEU A 379 -1.05 -20.65 35.37
CA LEU A 379 0.13 -19.77 35.51
C LEU A 379 1.43 -20.40 34.99
N ARG A 380 1.60 -21.75 35.10
CA ARG A 380 2.78 -22.46 34.60
C ARG A 380 2.88 -22.37 33.07
N ILE A 381 1.78 -22.60 32.37
CA ILE A 381 1.67 -22.52 30.91
C ILE A 381 1.91 -21.07 30.47
N ARG A 382 1.29 -20.10 31.15
CA ARG A 382 1.45 -18.68 30.86
C ARG A 382 2.90 -18.19 31.01
N ARG A 383 3.62 -18.61 32.05
CA ARG A 383 5.04 -18.30 32.25
C ARG A 383 5.91 -18.91 31.16
N TRP A 384 5.62 -20.16 30.77
CA TRP A 384 6.34 -20.83 29.69
C TRP A 384 6.15 -20.13 28.35
N PHE A 385 4.90 -19.75 28.01
CA PHE A 385 4.61 -18.94 26.80
C PHE A 385 5.29 -17.59 26.83
N ASN A 386 5.24 -16.86 27.94
CA ASN A 386 5.88 -15.54 28.01
C ASN A 386 7.41 -15.62 27.83
N ARG A 387 8.05 -16.67 28.28
CA ARG A 387 9.48 -16.92 28.06
C ARG A 387 9.80 -17.18 26.59
N ARG A 388 8.94 -17.90 25.87
CA ARG A 388 9.15 -18.23 24.45
C ARG A 388 8.84 -17.06 23.50
N PHE A 389 7.86 -16.25 23.87
CA PHE A 389 7.38 -15.12 23.09
C PHE A 389 7.82 -13.76 23.68
N ASN A 390 9.07 -13.69 24.16
CA ASN A 390 9.68 -12.45 24.62
C ASN A 390 10.23 -11.68 23.40
N VAL A 391 9.51 -10.64 22.97
CA VAL A 391 9.87 -9.82 21.81
C VAL A 391 11.14 -8.99 22.07
N ASP A 392 11.45 -8.66 23.33
CA ASP A 392 12.63 -7.87 23.71
C ASP A 392 13.96 -8.59 23.41
N GLU A 393 13.91 -9.92 23.28
CA GLU A 393 15.07 -10.75 22.95
C GLU A 393 15.25 -10.98 21.44
N THR A 394 14.51 -10.27 20.58
CA THR A 394 14.53 -10.50 19.13
C THR A 394 15.91 -10.19 18.55
N ILE A 395 16.47 -11.18 17.85
CA ILE A 395 17.73 -11.02 17.11
C ILE A 395 17.38 -10.65 15.67
N MET A 396 17.65 -9.40 15.30
CA MET A 396 17.50 -8.89 13.94
C MET A 396 18.79 -8.24 13.46
N ASP A 397 19.06 -8.36 12.16
CA ASP A 397 20.11 -7.57 11.51
C ASP A 397 19.68 -6.08 11.47
N GLU A 398 20.65 -5.16 11.48
CA GLU A 398 20.37 -3.72 11.49
C GLU A 398 19.45 -3.29 10.35
N GLY A 399 18.36 -2.60 10.70
CA GLY A 399 17.34 -2.11 9.77
C GLY A 399 16.54 -3.23 9.11
N ALA A 400 16.52 -4.46 9.65
CA ALA A 400 15.57 -5.49 9.25
C ALA A 400 14.20 -5.18 9.87
N ALA A 401 13.13 -5.42 9.11
CA ALA A 401 11.76 -5.23 9.60
C ALA A 401 11.29 -6.40 10.47
N PHE A 402 11.82 -7.59 10.23
CA PHE A 402 11.56 -8.82 10.98
C PHE A 402 12.73 -9.82 10.82
N ASP A 403 12.75 -10.86 11.63
CA ASP A 403 13.84 -11.81 11.67
C ASP A 403 13.81 -12.86 10.53
N LEU A 404 14.91 -13.61 10.40
CA LEU A 404 15.10 -14.62 9.35
C LEU A 404 14.15 -15.82 9.46
N ILE A 405 13.69 -16.20 10.67
CA ILE A 405 12.77 -17.33 10.86
C ILE A 405 11.42 -16.96 10.23
N ARG A 406 10.91 -15.77 10.53
CA ARG A 406 9.66 -15.29 9.94
C ARG A 406 9.79 -15.11 8.43
N GLY A 407 10.91 -14.56 7.94
CA GLY A 407 11.19 -14.48 6.50
C GLY A 407 11.18 -15.84 5.82
N SER A 408 11.75 -16.87 6.44
CA SER A 408 11.75 -18.25 5.94
C SER A 408 10.33 -18.82 5.88
N VAL A 409 9.55 -18.69 6.96
CA VAL A 409 8.17 -19.20 7.02
C VAL A 409 7.30 -18.52 5.97
N ASN A 410 7.39 -17.18 5.84
CA ASN A 410 6.60 -16.44 4.84
C ASN A 410 6.81 -16.99 3.43
N LEU A 411 8.06 -17.12 3.00
CA LEU A 411 8.40 -17.51 1.62
C LEU A 411 8.05 -18.97 1.33
N VAL A 412 8.43 -19.88 2.25
CA VAL A 412 8.22 -21.31 2.05
C VAL A 412 6.73 -21.67 2.08
N LEU A 413 6.00 -21.13 3.06
CA LEU A 413 4.56 -21.42 3.20
C LEU A 413 3.75 -20.82 2.06
N ALA A 414 4.00 -19.54 1.70
CA ALA A 414 3.32 -18.93 0.57
C ALA A 414 3.59 -19.66 -0.75
N GLY A 415 4.86 -20.00 -1.02
CA GLY A 415 5.23 -20.78 -2.20
C GLY A 415 4.56 -22.16 -2.25
N ALA A 416 4.48 -22.86 -1.11
CA ALA A 416 3.81 -24.13 -1.00
C ALA A 416 2.29 -24.04 -1.25
N LEU A 417 1.61 -23.03 -0.70
CA LEU A 417 0.17 -22.82 -0.87
C LEU A 417 -0.15 -22.46 -2.33
N ILE A 418 0.63 -21.57 -2.95
CA ILE A 418 0.45 -21.18 -4.36
C ILE A 418 0.68 -22.38 -5.27
N ALA A 419 1.78 -23.11 -5.10
CA ALA A 419 2.09 -24.28 -5.91
C ALA A 419 1.02 -25.38 -5.75
N LEU A 420 0.43 -25.54 -4.55
CA LEU A 420 -0.71 -26.44 -4.34
C LEU A 420 -1.93 -26.00 -5.17
N GLY A 421 -2.30 -24.71 -5.12
CA GLY A 421 -3.40 -24.15 -5.90
C GLY A 421 -3.20 -24.34 -7.41
N THR A 422 -2.02 -23.99 -7.91
CA THR A 422 -1.62 -24.19 -9.32
C THR A 422 -1.72 -25.68 -9.72
N SER A 423 -1.30 -26.59 -8.83
CA SER A 423 -1.39 -28.04 -9.10
C SER A 423 -2.84 -28.56 -9.22
N LEU A 424 -3.79 -27.85 -8.64
CA LEU A 424 -5.22 -28.11 -8.72
C LEU A 424 -5.90 -27.34 -9.86
N LYS A 425 -5.13 -26.63 -10.69
CA LYS A 425 -5.62 -25.72 -11.75
C LYS A 425 -6.60 -24.65 -11.20
N LEU A 426 -6.42 -24.24 -9.95
CA LEU A 426 -7.14 -23.13 -9.34
C LEU A 426 -6.25 -21.87 -9.41
N PRO A 427 -6.66 -20.84 -10.13
CA PRO A 427 -5.93 -19.58 -10.16
C PRO A 427 -6.09 -18.90 -8.81
N LEU A 428 -5.06 -18.97 -7.98
CA LEU A 428 -5.01 -18.26 -6.71
C LEU A 428 -4.37 -16.89 -6.90
N SER A 429 -4.84 -15.91 -6.13
CA SER A 429 -4.13 -14.65 -6.05
C SER A 429 -2.84 -14.80 -5.25
N THR A 430 -1.70 -14.72 -5.91
CA THR A 430 -0.39 -14.77 -5.26
C THR A 430 -0.22 -13.64 -4.26
N THR A 431 -0.70 -12.43 -4.61
CA THR A 431 -0.70 -11.25 -3.73
C THR A 431 -1.53 -11.48 -2.46
N PHE A 432 -2.72 -12.07 -2.56
CA PHE A 432 -3.56 -12.34 -1.38
C PHE A 432 -2.92 -13.37 -0.46
N VAL A 433 -2.40 -14.46 -1.03
CA VAL A 433 -1.77 -15.54 -0.26
C VAL A 433 -0.53 -15.03 0.46
N THR A 434 0.39 -14.35 -0.24
CA THR A 434 1.64 -13.85 0.35
C THR A 434 1.40 -12.80 1.42
N PHE A 435 0.49 -11.85 1.16
CA PHE A 435 0.12 -10.82 2.11
C PHE A 435 -0.51 -11.43 3.37
N MET A 436 -1.44 -12.38 3.22
CA MET A 436 -2.13 -12.97 4.36
C MET A 436 -1.23 -13.92 5.17
N VAL A 437 -0.30 -14.65 4.54
CA VAL A 437 0.75 -15.38 5.25
C VAL A 437 1.60 -14.41 6.07
N ALA A 438 2.05 -13.29 5.48
CA ALA A 438 2.86 -12.29 6.17
C ALA A 438 2.11 -11.64 7.34
N MET A 439 0.81 -11.39 7.20
CA MET A 439 -0.03 -10.86 8.28
C MET A 439 -0.28 -11.90 9.38
N GLY A 440 -0.53 -13.16 9.03
CA GLY A 440 -0.68 -14.26 9.97
C GLY A 440 0.58 -14.50 10.81
N THR A 441 1.76 -14.53 10.16
CA THR A 441 3.04 -14.66 10.86
C THR A 441 3.36 -13.45 11.73
N SER A 442 2.96 -12.24 11.30
CA SER A 442 3.07 -11.01 12.07
C SER A 442 2.24 -11.04 13.35
N LEU A 443 1.01 -11.56 13.26
CA LEU A 443 0.13 -11.74 14.40
C LEU A 443 0.70 -12.76 15.38
N ALA A 444 1.18 -13.91 14.91
CA ALA A 444 1.81 -14.94 15.72
C ALA A 444 3.03 -14.42 16.48
N ASP A 445 3.81 -13.56 15.86
CA ASP A 445 5.00 -12.93 16.42
C ASP A 445 4.70 -11.79 17.42
N ARG A 446 3.44 -11.53 17.69
CA ARG A 446 3.02 -10.38 18.54
C ARG A 446 3.57 -9.03 18.05
N ALA A 447 3.84 -8.91 16.74
CA ALA A 447 4.33 -7.68 16.14
C ALA A 447 3.30 -6.54 16.22
N TRP A 448 2.02 -6.87 16.43
CA TRP A 448 0.93 -5.92 16.60
C TRP A 448 0.82 -5.50 18.07
N GLY A 449 1.69 -4.60 18.49
CA GLY A 449 1.67 -4.02 19.83
C GLY A 449 0.37 -3.26 20.11
N ARG A 450 0.05 -3.02 21.39
CA ARG A 450 -1.21 -2.38 21.80
C ARG A 450 -1.43 -1.01 21.15
N GLU A 451 -0.36 -0.27 20.90
CA GLU A 451 -0.42 1.07 20.29
C GLU A 451 -0.57 1.02 18.77
N SER A 452 0.04 0.03 18.10
CA SER A 452 0.03 -0.12 16.63
C SER A 452 -1.11 -1.00 16.10
N ALA A 453 -1.69 -1.86 16.93
CA ALA A 453 -2.68 -2.86 16.51
C ALA A 453 -3.87 -2.27 15.75
N VAL A 454 -4.44 -1.14 16.22
CA VAL A 454 -5.60 -0.51 15.55
C VAL A 454 -5.24 -0.02 14.15
N PHE A 455 -4.06 0.56 13.99
CA PHE A 455 -3.58 1.07 12.70
C PHE A 455 -3.29 -0.07 11.72
N ARG A 456 -2.62 -1.13 12.18
CA ARG A 456 -2.29 -2.29 11.34
C ARG A 456 -3.52 -3.06 10.93
N ILE A 457 -4.46 -3.31 11.84
CA ILE A 457 -5.75 -3.94 11.50
C ILE A 457 -6.52 -3.06 10.52
N THR A 458 -6.51 -1.73 10.70
CA THR A 458 -7.13 -0.83 9.73
C THR A 458 -6.44 -0.91 8.37
N GLY A 459 -5.11 -0.99 8.33
CA GLY A 459 -4.34 -1.19 7.10
C GLY A 459 -4.71 -2.49 6.40
N VAL A 460 -4.73 -3.61 7.12
CA VAL A 460 -5.14 -4.92 6.57
C VAL A 460 -6.56 -4.87 6.02
N ILE A 461 -7.52 -4.31 6.77
CA ILE A 461 -8.91 -4.17 6.31
C ILE A 461 -9.00 -3.25 5.08
N SER A 462 -8.20 -2.19 5.02
CA SER A 462 -8.17 -1.28 3.86
C SER A 462 -7.62 -1.97 2.61
N VAL A 463 -6.58 -2.80 2.75
CA VAL A 463 -6.02 -3.61 1.64
C VAL A 463 -7.05 -4.63 1.17
N ILE A 464 -7.67 -5.39 2.08
CA ILE A 464 -8.73 -6.36 1.74
C ILE A 464 -9.92 -5.64 1.09
N GLY A 465 -10.34 -4.49 1.63
CA GLY A 465 -11.39 -3.65 1.03
C GLY A 465 -11.01 -3.18 -0.39
N GLY A 466 -9.75 -2.82 -0.61
CA GLY A 466 -9.20 -2.49 -1.93
C GLY A 466 -9.36 -3.64 -2.92
N TRP A 467 -9.16 -4.88 -2.50
CA TRP A 467 -9.33 -6.06 -3.36
C TRP A 467 -10.77 -6.24 -3.85
N PHE A 468 -11.76 -6.02 -2.98
CA PHE A 468 -13.17 -6.04 -3.40
C PHE A 468 -13.52 -4.90 -4.36
N VAL A 469 -12.96 -3.70 -4.11
CA VAL A 469 -13.13 -2.55 -5.01
C VAL A 469 -12.49 -2.84 -6.36
N THR A 470 -11.32 -3.45 -6.40
CA THR A 470 -10.66 -3.86 -7.66
C THR A 470 -11.52 -4.87 -8.42
N ALA A 471 -12.02 -5.91 -7.76
CA ALA A 471 -12.89 -6.92 -8.39
C ALA A 471 -14.16 -6.29 -8.99
N GLY A 472 -14.83 -5.40 -8.23
CA GLY A 472 -16.01 -4.68 -8.71
C GLY A 472 -15.70 -3.73 -9.87
N ALA A 473 -14.61 -2.97 -9.80
CA ALA A 473 -14.18 -2.07 -10.86
C ALA A 473 -13.76 -2.83 -12.14
N ALA A 474 -13.09 -3.97 -12.00
CA ALA A 474 -12.73 -4.87 -13.07
C ALA A 474 -13.97 -5.39 -13.81
N PHE A 475 -14.93 -5.92 -13.06
CA PHE A 475 -16.17 -6.45 -13.61
C PHE A 475 -16.98 -5.37 -14.36
N ILE A 476 -17.20 -4.23 -13.71
CA ILE A 476 -17.99 -3.13 -14.29
C ILE A 476 -17.24 -2.48 -15.44
N GLY A 477 -15.95 -2.23 -15.30
CA GLY A 477 -15.12 -1.58 -16.33
C GLY A 477 -15.08 -2.39 -17.62
N ALA A 478 -14.76 -3.69 -17.53
CA ALA A 478 -14.76 -4.58 -18.69
C ALA A 478 -16.15 -4.72 -19.33
N GLY A 479 -17.21 -4.77 -18.49
CA GLY A 479 -18.58 -4.81 -18.99
C GLY A 479 -18.97 -3.55 -19.77
N ILE A 480 -18.60 -2.35 -19.30
CA ILE A 480 -18.87 -1.09 -20.00
C ILE A 480 -18.09 -1.03 -21.33
N ILE A 481 -16.81 -1.39 -21.28
CA ILE A 481 -15.92 -1.33 -22.46
C ILE A 481 -16.38 -2.32 -23.52
N VAL A 482 -16.76 -3.56 -23.16
CA VAL A 482 -17.25 -4.55 -24.12
C VAL A 482 -18.57 -4.13 -24.75
N ALA A 483 -19.50 -3.56 -23.96
CA ALA A 483 -20.76 -3.01 -24.49
C ALA A 483 -20.51 -1.87 -25.49
N ALA A 484 -19.61 -0.96 -25.15
CA ALA A 484 -19.24 0.15 -26.03
C ALA A 484 -18.64 -0.38 -27.37
N MET A 485 -17.77 -1.41 -27.31
CA MET A 485 -17.18 -2.01 -28.52
C MET A 485 -18.21 -2.79 -29.34
N HIS A 486 -19.09 -3.54 -28.68
CA HIS A 486 -20.09 -4.36 -29.37
C HIS A 486 -21.07 -3.50 -30.18
N TYR A 487 -21.58 -2.42 -29.61
CA TYR A 487 -22.53 -1.50 -30.30
C TYR A 487 -21.83 -0.47 -31.20
N GLY A 488 -20.64 -0.01 -30.82
CA GLY A 488 -19.90 1.01 -31.55
C GLY A 488 -18.99 0.47 -32.67
N GLY A 489 -18.86 -0.86 -32.75
CA GLY A 489 -18.12 -1.54 -33.80
C GLY A 489 -16.62 -1.19 -33.84
N GLN A 490 -16.05 -1.31 -35.01
CA GLN A 490 -14.61 -1.18 -35.26
C GLN A 490 -14.05 0.22 -34.92
N TRP A 491 -14.84 1.27 -35.09
CA TRP A 491 -14.41 2.66 -34.81
C TRP A 491 -14.18 2.88 -33.32
N VAL A 492 -15.06 2.34 -32.47
CA VAL A 492 -14.91 2.41 -31.01
C VAL A 492 -13.74 1.57 -30.52
N MET A 493 -13.48 0.40 -31.13
CA MET A 493 -12.29 -0.40 -30.82
C MET A 493 -11.00 0.38 -31.07
N MET A 494 -10.88 1.05 -32.24
CA MET A 494 -9.70 1.86 -32.57
C MET A 494 -9.56 3.09 -31.65
N LEU A 495 -10.68 3.74 -31.33
CA LEU A 495 -10.67 4.90 -30.43
C LEU A 495 -10.20 4.49 -29.01
N LEU A 496 -10.71 3.38 -28.49
CA LEU A 496 -10.31 2.87 -27.17
C LEU A 496 -8.85 2.41 -27.17
N ALA A 497 -8.36 1.81 -28.23
CA ALA A 497 -6.96 1.48 -28.38
C ALA A 497 -6.06 2.73 -28.34
N ALA A 498 -6.41 3.77 -29.09
CA ALA A 498 -5.67 5.04 -29.10
C ALA A 498 -5.74 5.74 -27.71
N LEU A 499 -6.90 5.73 -27.07
CA LEU A 499 -7.08 6.28 -25.72
C LEU A 499 -6.22 5.55 -24.68
N THR A 500 -6.14 4.23 -24.75
CA THR A 500 -5.32 3.41 -23.85
C THR A 500 -3.83 3.75 -24.00
N ILE A 501 -3.34 3.83 -25.25
CA ILE A 501 -1.96 4.26 -25.51
C ILE A 501 -1.70 5.67 -24.95
N PHE A 502 -2.63 6.60 -25.14
CA PHE A 502 -2.52 7.96 -24.62
C PHE A 502 -2.44 7.98 -23.08
N ILE A 503 -3.28 7.20 -22.40
CA ILE A 503 -3.28 7.08 -20.93
C ILE A 503 -1.92 6.54 -20.44
N ILE A 504 -1.40 5.50 -21.09
CA ILE A 504 -0.10 4.89 -20.76
C ILE A 504 1.04 5.93 -20.86
N ILE A 505 1.11 6.66 -21.98
CA ILE A 505 2.15 7.68 -22.20
C ILE A 505 2.04 8.79 -21.15
N ARG A 506 0.83 9.27 -20.88
CA ARG A 506 0.58 10.35 -19.91
C ARG A 506 0.93 9.93 -18.48
N SER A 507 0.63 8.70 -18.09
CA SER A 507 0.93 8.17 -16.76
C SER A 507 2.43 8.09 -16.51
N ASN A 508 3.19 7.58 -17.47
CA ASN A 508 4.66 7.50 -17.36
C ASN A 508 5.32 8.88 -17.20
N HIS A 509 4.76 9.91 -17.83
CA HIS A 509 5.32 11.28 -17.74
C HIS A 509 5.08 11.96 -16.38
N ARG A 510 3.98 11.60 -15.68
CA ARG A 510 3.66 12.15 -14.35
C ARG A 510 4.49 11.56 -13.20
N PHE A 511 4.95 10.33 -13.33
CA PHE A 511 5.74 9.66 -12.30
C PHE A 511 7.13 10.29 -12.08
N GLY A 512 7.72 10.95 -13.08
CA GLY A 512 9.03 11.61 -12.98
C GLY A 512 9.06 12.86 -12.09
N LYS A 513 7.90 13.44 -11.72
CA LYS A 513 7.82 14.70 -10.95
C LYS A 513 7.61 14.51 -9.42
N LYS A 514 7.41 13.28 -8.94
CA LYS A 514 7.13 13.01 -7.53
C LYS A 514 8.35 12.78 -6.63
N ASP A 515 9.56 12.83 -7.19
CA ASP A 515 10.81 12.56 -6.46
C ASP A 515 11.22 13.67 -5.45
N GLU A 516 10.56 14.83 -5.42
CA GLU A 516 10.90 15.94 -4.50
C GLU A 516 10.36 15.78 -3.07
N GLU A 517 9.33 14.95 -2.83
CA GLU A 517 8.83 14.65 -1.48
C GLU A 517 9.70 13.63 -0.71
N GLU A 518 10.65 12.95 -1.36
CA GLU A 518 11.51 11.93 -0.73
C GLU A 518 12.58 12.50 0.23
N ASN A 519 12.93 13.78 0.18
CA ASN A 519 13.98 14.34 1.03
C ASN A 519 13.59 14.40 2.53
N SER A 520 12.33 14.64 2.86
CA SER A 520 11.90 14.67 4.29
C SER A 520 11.87 13.26 4.90
N ASP A 521 11.58 12.25 4.10
CA ASP A 521 11.60 10.86 4.54
C ASP A 521 13.04 10.33 4.73
N ALA A 522 14.01 10.86 4.00
CA ALA A 522 15.42 10.50 4.15
C ALA A 522 16.00 10.90 5.51
N ILE A 523 15.68 12.10 6.00
CA ILE A 523 16.11 12.58 7.33
C ILE A 523 15.45 11.74 8.44
N PHE A 524 14.15 11.45 8.32
CA PHE A 524 13.44 10.59 9.26
C PHE A 524 14.07 9.19 9.34
N GLN A 525 14.39 8.59 8.18
CA GLN A 525 15.06 7.29 8.13
C GLN A 525 16.48 7.36 8.71
N ALA A 526 17.21 8.45 8.49
CA ALA A 526 18.54 8.66 9.06
C ALA A 526 18.48 8.71 10.59
N ILE A 527 17.47 9.37 11.18
CA ILE A 527 17.29 9.46 12.64
C ILE A 527 16.99 8.07 13.23
N ILE A 528 16.08 7.32 12.63
CA ILE A 528 15.68 5.99 13.14
C ILE A 528 16.80 4.95 12.98
N SER A 529 17.61 5.06 11.92
CA SER A 529 18.72 4.13 11.67
C SER A 529 20.03 4.47 12.41
N ASN A 530 20.10 5.65 13.00
CA ASN A 530 21.31 6.09 13.70
C ASN A 530 21.43 5.39 15.08
N ARG A 531 22.57 4.74 15.35
CA ARG A 531 22.89 4.11 16.65
C ARG A 531 23.32 5.10 17.73
N ASP A 532 23.88 6.22 17.32
CA ASP A 532 24.33 7.26 18.22
C ASP A 532 23.17 8.16 18.61
N LYS A 533 22.66 7.97 19.84
CA LYS A 533 21.50 8.70 20.37
C LYS A 533 21.79 10.18 20.63
N GLU A 534 23.04 10.56 20.77
CA GLU A 534 23.43 11.97 20.98
C GLU A 534 23.38 12.73 19.65
N GLN A 535 23.79 12.13 18.55
CA GLN A 535 23.69 12.74 17.21
C GLN A 535 22.25 12.77 16.64
N ALA A 536 21.34 12.02 17.22
CA ALA A 536 19.93 12.01 16.80
C ALA A 536 19.21 13.34 17.11
N TRP A 537 19.58 14.08 18.17
CA TRP A 537 18.92 15.33 18.54
C TRP A 537 19.11 16.46 17.53
N PRO A 538 20.31 16.78 17.03
CA PRO A 538 20.49 17.80 16.00
C PRO A 538 19.70 17.50 14.72
N LEU A 539 19.68 16.23 14.28
CA LEU A 539 18.94 15.79 13.11
C LEU A 539 17.43 15.93 13.33
N LEU A 540 16.94 15.57 14.53
CA LEU A 540 15.54 15.73 14.88
C LEU A 540 15.14 17.21 14.93
N MET A 541 15.98 18.07 15.49
CA MET A 541 15.73 19.52 15.50
C MET A 541 15.69 20.12 14.10
N MET A 542 16.57 19.67 13.21
CA MET A 542 16.54 20.08 11.80
C MET A 542 15.22 19.63 11.15
N TYR A 543 14.80 18.39 11.34
CA TYR A 543 13.56 17.84 10.82
C TYR A 543 12.33 18.61 11.34
N ILE A 544 12.22 18.81 12.66
CA ILE A 544 11.11 19.56 13.29
C ILE A 544 11.06 20.99 12.73
N THR A 545 12.21 21.67 12.69
CA THR A 545 12.28 23.05 12.22
C THR A 545 11.81 23.18 10.78
N GLU A 546 12.23 22.27 9.90
CA GLU A 546 11.83 22.30 8.50
C GLU A 546 10.32 22.02 8.32
N GLN A 547 9.76 21.04 9.04
CA GLN A 547 8.33 20.76 9.01
C GLN A 547 7.50 21.94 9.52
N GLN A 548 7.91 22.53 10.65
CA GLN A 548 7.20 23.67 11.24
C GLN A 548 7.37 24.94 10.41
N ARG A 549 8.52 25.15 9.76
CA ARG A 549 8.76 26.25 8.83
C ARG A 549 7.84 26.15 7.61
N GLY A 550 7.76 24.97 7.00
CA GLY A 550 6.83 24.72 5.90
C GLY A 550 5.36 24.98 6.29
N PHE A 551 4.98 24.59 7.51
CA PHE A 551 3.65 24.90 8.03
C PHE A 551 3.42 26.41 8.25
N MET A 552 4.38 27.15 8.80
CA MET A 552 4.24 28.60 9.04
C MET A 552 4.12 29.37 7.72
N ALA A 553 4.89 29.00 6.68
CA ALA A 553 4.75 29.55 5.35
C ALA A 553 3.36 29.30 4.75
N TYR A 554 2.88 28.04 4.88
CA TYR A 554 1.53 27.69 4.48
C TYR A 554 0.46 28.50 5.25
N ALA A 555 0.64 28.71 6.56
CA ALA A 555 -0.31 29.45 7.39
C ALA A 555 -0.39 30.92 6.98
N GLU A 556 0.74 31.55 6.68
CA GLU A 556 0.81 32.93 6.14
C GLU A 556 0.03 33.03 4.83
N GLU A 557 0.36 32.15 3.86
CA GLU A 557 -0.29 32.13 2.55
C GLU A 557 -1.81 31.99 2.68
N LYS A 558 -2.28 31.06 3.52
CA LYS A 558 -3.72 30.80 3.69
C LYS A 558 -4.41 31.90 4.47
N TYR A 559 -3.79 32.51 5.47
CA TYR A 559 -4.34 33.66 6.15
C TYR A 559 -4.59 34.82 5.17
N ARG A 560 -3.61 35.12 4.33
CA ARG A 560 -3.70 36.16 3.29
C ARG A 560 -4.77 35.82 2.23
N GLU A 561 -4.82 34.56 1.77
CA GLU A 561 -5.80 34.08 0.79
C GLU A 561 -7.24 34.18 1.31
N ILE A 562 -7.48 33.65 2.53
CA ILE A 562 -8.83 33.63 3.14
C ILE A 562 -9.33 35.07 3.42
N THR A 563 -8.50 35.90 4.04
CA THR A 563 -8.89 37.27 4.38
C THR A 563 -9.08 38.15 3.14
N SER A 564 -8.29 37.95 2.10
CA SER A 564 -8.46 38.61 0.80
C SER A 564 -9.73 38.16 0.09
N ALA A 565 -10.04 36.85 0.15
CA ALA A 565 -11.27 36.30 -0.44
C ALA A 565 -12.52 36.80 0.27
N PHE A 566 -12.47 37.02 1.57
CA PHE A 566 -13.55 37.63 2.35
C PHE A 566 -13.78 39.08 1.92
N ILE A 567 -12.72 39.89 1.80
CA ILE A 567 -12.83 41.30 1.38
C ILE A 567 -13.40 41.41 -0.05
N ASN A 568 -12.99 40.50 -0.94
CA ASN A 568 -13.36 40.50 -2.36
C ASN A 568 -14.60 39.64 -2.70
N ASP A 569 -15.28 39.15 -1.70
CA ASP A 569 -16.53 38.36 -1.82
C ASP A 569 -16.40 37.13 -2.73
N ASN A 570 -15.28 36.37 -2.59
CA ASN A 570 -14.93 35.24 -3.44
C ASN A 570 -15.16 33.88 -2.75
N SER A 571 -16.37 33.30 -2.96
CA SER A 571 -16.78 32.01 -2.37
C SER A 571 -15.95 30.82 -2.89
N GLY A 572 -15.49 30.85 -4.15
CA GLY A 572 -14.73 29.75 -4.76
C GLY A 572 -13.35 29.55 -4.11
N VAL A 573 -12.70 30.66 -3.73
CA VAL A 573 -11.41 30.61 -3.02
C VAL A 573 -11.60 30.09 -1.60
N LEU A 574 -12.66 30.51 -0.90
CA LEU A 574 -12.96 30.04 0.48
C LEU A 574 -13.30 28.56 0.52
N ALA A 575 -14.08 28.04 -0.44
CA ALA A 575 -14.38 26.63 -0.56
C ALA A 575 -13.12 25.77 -0.84
N LYS A 576 -12.21 26.27 -1.69
CA LYS A 576 -10.91 25.62 -1.95
C LYS A 576 -10.00 25.65 -0.73
N ALA A 577 -9.99 26.75 0.01
CA ALA A 577 -9.22 26.89 1.24
C ALA A 577 -9.67 25.88 2.30
N GLU A 578 -10.98 25.63 2.45
CA GLU A 578 -11.51 24.61 3.37
C GLU A 578 -10.93 23.21 3.08
N SER A 579 -10.95 22.79 1.81
CA SER A 579 -10.36 21.50 1.39
C SER A 579 -8.86 21.41 1.68
N ASN A 580 -8.13 22.51 1.44
CA ASN A 580 -6.69 22.57 1.66
C ASN A 580 -6.35 22.52 3.17
N LEU A 581 -7.09 23.25 4.01
CA LEU A 581 -6.94 23.23 5.48
C LEU A 581 -7.23 21.83 6.06
N ALA A 582 -8.22 21.10 5.51
CA ALA A 582 -8.52 19.74 5.92
C ALA A 582 -7.37 18.76 5.57
N LYS A 583 -6.74 18.91 4.40
CA LYS A 583 -5.55 18.15 4.01
C LYS A 583 -4.36 18.46 4.90
N GLN A 584 -4.10 19.75 5.18
CA GLN A 584 -2.99 20.19 6.02
C GLN A 584 -3.11 19.66 7.45
N LYS A 585 -4.33 19.53 7.98
CA LYS A 585 -4.56 18.88 9.29
C LYS A 585 -4.03 17.45 9.32
N THR A 586 -4.19 16.70 8.23
CA THR A 586 -3.70 15.33 8.13
C THR A 586 -2.17 15.31 8.06
N ILE A 587 -1.58 16.21 7.27
CA ILE A 587 -0.12 16.36 7.14
C ILE A 587 0.51 16.66 8.51
N LEU A 588 0.01 17.65 9.26
CA LEU A 588 0.52 17.98 10.59
C LEU A 588 0.38 16.84 11.60
N LYS A 589 -0.74 16.08 11.55
CA LYS A 589 -0.90 14.90 12.41
C LYS A 589 0.13 13.82 12.09
N ASN A 590 0.43 13.60 10.83
CA ASN A 590 1.42 12.62 10.40
C ASN A 590 2.84 13.09 10.78
N ALA A 591 3.19 14.36 10.55
CA ALA A 591 4.47 14.94 10.96
C ALA A 591 4.69 14.78 12.47
N ARG A 592 3.73 15.22 13.30
CA ARG A 592 3.77 15.06 14.75
C ARG A 592 4.01 13.61 15.19
N ARG A 593 3.43 12.66 14.48
CA ARG A 593 3.60 11.24 14.77
C ARG A 593 5.01 10.76 14.46
N LYS A 594 5.56 11.11 13.29
CA LYS A 594 6.95 10.84 12.90
C LYS A 594 7.94 11.42 13.92
N GLU A 595 7.75 12.67 14.27
CA GLU A 595 8.55 13.39 15.27
C GLU A 595 8.49 12.73 16.66
N THR A 596 7.31 12.27 17.09
CA THR A 596 7.14 11.56 18.37
C THR A 596 7.90 10.22 18.37
N LEU A 597 7.96 9.53 17.22
CA LEU A 597 8.75 8.32 17.07
C LEU A 597 10.24 8.61 17.17
N CYS A 598 10.72 9.66 16.51
CA CYS A 598 12.12 10.11 16.61
C CYS A 598 12.50 10.46 18.06
N LEU A 599 11.60 11.13 18.80
CA LEU A 599 11.83 11.49 20.21
C LEU A 599 12.09 10.26 21.10
N ARG A 600 11.48 9.11 20.78
CA ARG A 600 11.70 7.84 21.50
C ARG A 600 13.09 7.20 21.23
N HIS A 601 13.74 7.61 20.16
CA HIS A 601 15.10 7.15 19.83
C HIS A 601 16.21 7.97 20.52
N LEU A 602 15.86 9.06 21.22
CA LEU A 602 16.80 9.83 22.02
C LEU A 602 17.15 9.13 23.34
N THR A 603 18.15 9.67 24.06
CA THR A 603 18.39 9.30 25.45
C THR A 603 17.18 9.63 26.31
N ARG A 604 16.92 8.81 27.34
CA ARG A 604 15.73 8.98 28.21
C ARG A 604 15.70 10.36 28.89
N GLU A 605 16.86 10.85 29.29
CA GLU A 605 17.02 12.15 29.96
C GLU A 605 16.64 13.29 29.01
N MET A 606 17.23 13.33 27.82
CA MET A 606 16.96 14.34 26.80
C MET A 606 15.51 14.30 26.31
N ALA A 607 14.96 13.08 26.13
CA ALA A 607 13.57 12.94 25.72
C ALA A 607 12.60 13.50 26.76
N ILE A 608 12.82 13.31 28.05
CA ILE A 608 11.98 13.87 29.12
C ILE A 608 12.14 15.38 29.19
N GLU A 609 13.33 15.91 29.16
CA GLU A 609 13.65 17.33 29.28
C GLU A 609 13.02 18.16 28.14
N LYS A 610 13.18 17.71 26.90
CA LYS A 610 12.70 18.44 25.70
C LYS A 610 11.24 18.17 25.36
N SER A 611 10.64 17.10 25.87
CA SER A 611 9.28 16.67 25.49
C SER A 611 8.21 17.75 25.68
N THR A 612 8.26 18.51 26.79
CA THR A 612 7.27 19.54 27.09
C THR A 612 7.23 20.61 26.01
N TRP A 613 8.39 21.13 25.60
CA TRP A 613 8.50 22.20 24.61
C TRP A 613 8.21 21.68 23.20
N PHE A 614 8.60 20.44 22.92
CA PHE A 614 8.28 19.72 21.69
C PHE A 614 6.76 19.57 21.49
N TYR A 615 6.06 19.00 22.49
CA TYR A 615 4.61 18.86 22.40
C TYR A 615 3.88 20.20 22.37
N LEU A 616 4.40 21.21 23.08
CA LEU A 616 3.84 22.54 23.05
C LEU A 616 3.94 23.18 21.67
N SER A 617 5.11 23.14 21.01
CA SER A 617 5.31 23.71 19.67
C SER A 617 4.36 23.07 18.64
N ASN A 618 4.23 21.75 18.67
CA ASN A 618 3.32 21.02 17.79
C ASN A 618 1.83 21.35 18.04
N ASN A 619 1.43 21.47 19.31
CA ASN A 619 0.06 21.85 19.64
C ASN A 619 -0.25 23.28 19.17
N LEU A 620 0.72 24.18 19.24
CA LEU A 620 0.54 25.56 18.80
C LEU A 620 0.41 25.69 17.28
N CYS A 621 1.16 24.89 16.51
CA CYS A 621 0.94 24.77 15.05
C CYS A 621 -0.48 24.27 14.75
N MET A 622 -0.98 23.28 15.49
CA MET A 622 -2.37 22.83 15.35
C MET A 622 -3.39 23.90 15.73
N ASN A 623 -3.12 24.71 16.75
CA ASN A 623 -4.01 25.83 17.13
C ASN A 623 -4.08 26.89 16.04
N ILE A 624 -2.94 27.27 15.45
CA ILE A 624 -2.91 28.20 14.31
C ILE A 624 -3.77 27.65 13.15
N LEU A 625 -3.66 26.35 12.83
CA LEU A 625 -4.50 25.74 11.80
C LEU A 625 -5.99 25.77 12.15
N TYR A 626 -6.35 25.55 13.41
CA TYR A 626 -7.75 25.64 13.85
C TYR A 626 -8.29 27.07 13.79
N ASN A 627 -7.47 28.09 14.11
CA ASN A 627 -7.87 29.47 13.98
C ASN A 627 -8.12 29.84 12.51
N LEU A 628 -7.22 29.46 11.60
CA LEU A 628 -7.42 29.61 10.14
C LEU A 628 -8.69 28.94 9.65
N ARG A 629 -9.00 27.75 10.15
CA ARG A 629 -10.22 27.04 9.77
C ARG A 629 -11.46 27.78 10.25
N ARG A 630 -11.48 28.29 11.49
CA ARG A 630 -12.62 29.06 12.02
C ARG A 630 -12.81 30.37 11.27
N ILE A 631 -11.71 31.08 10.95
CA ILE A 631 -11.79 32.27 10.08
C ILE A 631 -12.42 31.90 8.75
N ASN A 632 -11.94 30.84 8.09
CA ASN A 632 -12.48 30.42 6.79
C ASN A 632 -13.95 30.01 6.86
N GLU A 633 -14.37 29.31 7.89
CA GLU A 633 -15.74 28.82 8.08
C GLU A 633 -16.74 29.98 8.16
N VAL A 634 -16.44 30.97 9.03
CA VAL A 634 -17.30 32.15 9.21
C VAL A 634 -17.32 33.05 7.96
N CYS A 635 -16.16 33.26 7.32
CA CYS A 635 -16.06 34.03 6.08
C CYS A 635 -16.82 33.33 4.92
N LYS A 636 -16.66 32.02 4.80
CA LYS A 636 -17.32 31.22 3.75
C LYS A 636 -18.83 31.26 3.89
N GLU A 637 -19.35 31.00 5.09
CA GLU A 637 -20.78 31.05 5.36
C GLU A 637 -21.38 32.41 4.99
N HIS A 638 -20.68 33.51 5.31
CA HIS A 638 -21.10 34.87 4.99
C HIS A 638 -21.18 35.12 3.48
N VAL A 639 -20.11 34.76 2.74
CA VAL A 639 -19.99 35.01 1.31
C VAL A 639 -20.92 34.09 0.51
N GLU A 640 -21.08 32.80 0.89
CA GLU A 640 -21.99 31.86 0.21
C GLU A 640 -23.46 32.28 0.35
N ASN A 641 -23.85 32.94 1.45
CA ASN A 641 -25.20 33.45 1.67
C ASN A 641 -25.44 34.83 1.02
N ASN A 642 -24.45 35.39 0.29
CA ASN A 642 -24.53 36.72 -0.34
C ASN A 642 -24.97 37.84 0.65
N PHE A 643 -24.43 37.80 1.86
CA PHE A 643 -24.65 38.87 2.83
C PHE A 643 -23.86 40.14 2.43
N ASN A 644 -24.27 41.30 3.02
CA ASN A 644 -23.65 42.57 2.66
C ASN A 644 -22.11 42.56 2.88
N PRO A 645 -21.30 43.09 1.93
CA PRO A 645 -19.85 43.12 2.05
C PRO A 645 -19.40 44.04 3.18
N LEU A 646 -18.14 43.84 3.62
CA LEU A 646 -17.54 44.64 4.68
C LEU A 646 -17.44 46.12 4.24
N PRO A 647 -17.88 47.08 5.05
CA PRO A 647 -17.79 48.50 4.72
C PRO A 647 -16.35 48.97 4.46
N PRO A 648 -16.10 49.92 3.52
CA PRO A 648 -14.77 50.37 3.12
C PRO A 648 -13.86 50.86 4.27
N ARG A 649 -14.47 51.47 5.29
CA ARG A 649 -13.74 51.92 6.49
C ARG A 649 -13.13 50.73 7.22
N HIS A 650 -13.88 49.67 7.45
CA HIS A 650 -13.38 48.48 8.14
C HIS A 650 -12.41 47.69 7.29
N ILE A 651 -12.54 47.73 5.95
CA ILE A 651 -11.54 47.16 5.05
C ILE A 651 -10.18 47.82 5.24
N SER A 652 -10.13 49.16 5.27
CA SER A 652 -8.85 49.90 5.44
C SER A 652 -8.18 49.65 6.79
N GLU A 653 -8.96 49.55 7.86
CA GLU A 653 -8.48 49.22 9.21
C GLU A 653 -7.95 47.78 9.27
N PHE A 654 -8.67 46.86 8.65
CA PHE A 654 -8.28 45.43 8.61
C PHE A 654 -7.05 45.19 7.75
N GLU A 655 -6.90 45.87 6.63
CA GLU A 655 -5.72 45.78 5.74
C GLU A 655 -4.42 46.12 6.49
N GLN A 656 -4.44 47.13 7.37
CA GLN A 656 -3.29 47.48 8.18
C GLN A 656 -2.93 46.35 9.16
N LEU A 657 -3.92 45.77 9.84
CA LEU A 657 -3.73 44.63 10.74
C LEU A 657 -3.23 43.40 10.01
N ARG A 658 -3.83 43.09 8.83
CA ARG A 658 -3.46 41.99 7.98
C ARG A 658 -1.99 42.07 7.54
N THR A 659 -1.55 43.25 7.15
CA THR A 659 -0.15 43.52 6.79
C THR A 659 0.80 43.25 7.96
N ARG A 660 0.48 43.76 9.15
CA ARG A 660 1.28 43.55 10.37
C ARG A 660 1.37 42.06 10.76
N ILE A 661 0.28 41.30 10.62
CA ILE A 661 0.25 39.87 10.90
C ILE A 661 1.07 39.09 9.83
N THR A 662 0.99 39.50 8.57
CA THR A 662 1.82 38.93 7.49
C THR A 662 3.31 39.16 7.73
N ILE A 663 3.70 40.37 8.14
CA ILE A 663 5.08 40.68 8.52
C ILE A 663 5.53 39.80 9.70
N LEU A 664 4.71 39.62 10.72
CA LEU A 664 5.01 38.77 11.87
C LEU A 664 5.26 37.29 11.43
N PHE A 665 4.49 36.76 10.49
CA PHE A 665 4.74 35.43 9.95
C PHE A 665 6.10 35.38 9.22
N ASN A 666 6.42 36.36 8.39
CA ASN A 666 7.66 36.41 7.64
C ASN A 666 8.87 36.56 8.59
N ASP A 667 8.78 37.39 9.62
CA ASP A 667 9.83 37.53 10.64
C ASP A 667 9.99 36.22 11.46
N THR A 668 8.89 35.51 11.71
CA THR A 668 8.93 34.19 12.34
C THR A 668 9.62 33.15 11.45
N LEU A 669 9.37 33.18 10.14
CA LEU A 669 10.03 32.29 9.16
C LEU A 669 11.53 32.58 9.08
N GLU A 670 11.92 33.85 9.11
CA GLU A 670 13.34 34.25 9.12
C GLU A 670 14.03 33.82 10.42
N LEU A 671 13.38 34.00 11.57
CA LEU A 671 13.86 33.47 12.86
C LEU A 671 14.09 31.96 12.78
N MET A 672 13.18 31.21 12.17
CA MET A 672 13.31 29.76 12.04
C MET A 672 14.49 29.37 11.13
N ARG A 673 14.83 30.19 10.15
CA ARG A 673 15.97 30.02 9.26
C ARG A 673 17.30 30.32 9.96
N THR A 674 17.40 31.43 10.68
CA THR A 674 18.61 31.90 11.35
C THR A 674 18.87 31.18 12.68
N GLY A 675 17.78 30.83 13.39
CA GLY A 675 17.87 30.17 14.69
C GLY A 675 18.25 31.07 15.85
N ASP A 676 18.24 32.38 15.67
CA ASP A 676 18.64 33.36 16.67
C ASP A 676 17.60 33.49 17.81
N ILE A 677 18.01 33.09 19.04
CA ILE A 677 17.13 33.08 20.21
C ILE A 677 16.79 34.49 20.71
N GLU A 678 17.69 35.47 20.54
CA GLU A 678 17.45 36.85 21.00
C GLU A 678 16.32 37.49 20.20
N THR A 679 16.31 37.32 18.87
CA THR A 679 15.24 37.76 17.97
C THR A 679 13.88 37.22 18.39
N ALA A 680 13.78 36.03 18.96
CA ALA A 680 12.52 35.47 19.44
C ALA A 680 11.89 36.32 20.56
N SER A 681 12.70 36.96 21.41
CA SER A 681 12.23 37.85 22.49
C SER A 681 11.66 39.15 21.94
N VAL A 682 12.24 39.69 20.88
CA VAL A 682 11.77 40.88 20.18
C VAL A 682 10.44 40.62 19.48
N LEU A 683 10.36 39.51 18.72
CA LEU A 683 9.13 39.15 18.05
C LEU A 683 7.97 38.84 18.99
N ARG A 684 8.24 38.38 20.20
CA ARG A 684 7.20 38.21 21.23
C ARG A 684 6.62 39.54 21.69
N ARG A 685 7.41 40.61 21.77
CA ARG A 685 6.91 41.98 22.04
C ARG A 685 6.07 42.50 20.88
N HIS A 686 6.51 42.29 19.63
CA HIS A 686 5.71 42.63 18.45
C HIS A 686 4.36 41.90 18.43
N CYS A 687 4.31 40.65 18.90
CA CYS A 687 3.03 39.94 19.05
C CYS A 687 2.10 40.66 20.06
N ASP A 688 2.63 41.15 21.17
CA ASP A 688 1.82 41.87 22.17
C ASP A 688 1.29 43.20 21.58
N GLU A 689 2.11 43.98 20.87
CA GLU A 689 1.70 45.20 20.16
C GLU A 689 0.62 44.96 19.09
N ILE A 690 0.73 43.86 18.35
CA ILE A 690 -0.28 43.47 17.34
C ILE A 690 -1.59 43.09 18.04
N LYS A 691 -1.52 42.32 19.14
CA LYS A 691 -2.70 41.94 19.94
C LYS A 691 -3.44 43.17 20.49
N ASP A 692 -2.71 44.18 21.01
CA ASP A 692 -3.28 45.41 21.48
C ASP A 692 -3.97 46.19 20.36
N SER A 693 -3.32 46.30 19.19
CA SER A 693 -3.93 46.89 17.99
C SER A 693 -5.21 46.16 17.52
N ILE A 694 -5.22 44.82 17.60
CA ILE A 694 -6.42 44.04 17.27
C ILE A 694 -7.52 44.31 18.30
N SER A 695 -7.18 44.35 19.59
CA SER A 695 -8.12 44.68 20.69
C SER A 695 -8.76 46.05 20.51
N ASP A 696 -7.96 47.05 20.17
CA ASP A 696 -8.47 48.40 19.91
C ASP A 696 -9.43 48.44 18.71
N THR A 697 -9.08 47.73 17.63
CA THR A 697 -9.93 47.64 16.45
C THR A 697 -11.22 46.86 16.74
N TYR A 698 -11.12 45.80 17.56
CA TYR A 698 -12.27 45.05 18.06
C TYR A 698 -13.24 45.94 18.85
N HIS A 699 -12.73 46.72 19.79
CA HIS A 699 -13.56 47.65 20.58
C HIS A 699 -14.23 48.73 19.72
N ARG A 700 -13.50 49.29 18.73
CA ARG A 700 -14.11 50.23 17.76
C ARG A 700 -15.21 49.57 16.93
N ALA A 701 -14.97 48.36 16.38
CA ALA A 701 -15.99 47.65 15.63
C ALA A 701 -17.21 47.30 16.49
N HIS A 702 -17.00 46.91 17.76
CA HIS A 702 -18.09 46.61 18.69
C HIS A 702 -18.90 47.85 19.09
N SER A 703 -18.28 49.04 19.22
CA SER A 703 -19.03 50.27 19.47
C SER A 703 -19.96 50.64 18.32
N HIS A 704 -19.56 50.38 17.08
CA HIS A 704 -20.41 50.61 15.89
C HIS A 704 -21.59 49.63 15.78
N LEU A 705 -21.52 48.45 16.41
CA LEU A 705 -22.68 47.55 16.54
C LEU A 705 -23.80 48.15 17.40
N ARG A 706 -23.46 49.06 18.34
CA ARG A 706 -24.45 49.74 19.19
C ARG A 706 -25.16 50.90 18.49
N ASP A 707 -24.57 51.49 17.42
CA ASP A 707 -25.09 52.66 16.74
C ASP A 707 -26.18 52.35 15.70
N GLY A 708 -26.64 51.10 15.58
CA GLY A 708 -28.01 50.77 15.17
C GLY A 708 -28.34 50.73 13.69
N ASN A 709 -27.41 50.51 12.76
CA ASN A 709 -27.77 50.28 11.38
C ASN A 709 -27.90 48.74 11.10
N THR A 710 -29.13 48.24 11.11
CA THR A 710 -29.49 46.83 11.07
C THR A 710 -28.95 46.08 9.84
N SER A 711 -28.69 46.76 8.72
CA SER A 711 -28.19 46.14 7.46
C SER A 711 -26.72 45.72 7.51
N VAL A 712 -25.93 46.21 8.49
CA VAL A 712 -24.48 45.96 8.58
C VAL A 712 -24.11 45.06 9.78
N ILE A 713 -25.05 44.75 10.66
CA ILE A 713 -24.84 43.98 11.87
C ILE A 713 -24.23 42.59 11.56
N THR A 714 -24.73 41.90 10.55
CA THR A 714 -24.29 40.55 10.21
C THR A 714 -22.82 40.53 9.80
N VAL A 715 -22.39 41.42 8.91
CA VAL A 715 -21.00 41.48 8.46
C VAL A 715 -20.05 41.98 9.55
N LEU A 716 -20.48 42.87 10.40
CA LEU A 716 -19.69 43.32 11.55
C LEU A 716 -19.48 42.21 12.57
N TYR A 717 -20.48 41.34 12.76
CA TYR A 717 -20.33 40.15 13.59
C TYR A 717 -19.28 39.19 13.02
N VAL A 718 -19.27 38.92 11.71
CA VAL A 718 -18.24 38.13 11.04
C VAL A 718 -16.87 38.78 11.18
N TYR A 719 -16.78 40.11 10.98
CA TYR A 719 -15.53 40.86 11.12
C TYR A 719 -14.96 40.78 12.54
N VAL A 720 -15.79 40.93 13.55
CA VAL A 720 -15.41 40.77 14.97
C VAL A 720 -14.89 39.36 15.25
N ASN A 721 -15.51 38.31 14.71
CA ASN A 721 -15.01 36.95 14.82
C ASN A 721 -13.64 36.76 14.13
N VAL A 722 -13.46 37.33 12.94
CA VAL A 722 -12.17 37.29 12.23
C VAL A 722 -11.06 37.99 13.05
N LEU A 723 -11.38 39.11 13.66
CA LEU A 723 -10.44 39.84 14.56
C LEU A 723 -10.07 38.96 15.77
N GLN A 724 -11.05 38.37 16.43
CA GLN A 724 -10.84 37.50 17.59
C GLN A 724 -9.98 36.28 17.26
N GLU A 725 -10.29 35.57 16.17
CA GLU A 725 -9.50 34.42 15.76
C GLU A 725 -8.09 34.81 15.29
N SER A 726 -7.92 36.00 14.70
CA SER A 726 -6.61 36.57 14.37
C SER A 726 -5.80 36.85 15.61
N GLN A 727 -6.43 37.38 16.68
CA GLN A 727 -5.78 37.64 17.98
C GLN A 727 -5.32 36.33 18.64
N GLU A 728 -6.15 35.28 18.63
CA GLU A 728 -5.79 33.94 19.13
C GLU A 728 -4.66 33.31 18.32
N MET A 729 -4.63 33.55 17.01
CA MET A 729 -3.55 33.11 16.16
C MET A 729 -2.22 33.77 16.50
N VAL A 730 -2.21 35.11 16.67
CA VAL A 730 -1.03 35.86 17.12
C VAL A 730 -0.58 35.40 18.51
N SER A 731 -1.53 35.13 19.42
CA SER A 731 -1.24 34.57 20.74
C SER A 731 -0.57 33.21 20.66
N SER A 732 -1.01 32.38 19.72
CA SER A 732 -0.40 31.05 19.44
C SER A 732 1.02 31.19 18.87
N ILE A 733 1.26 32.15 17.97
CA ILE A 733 2.61 32.47 17.45
C ILE A 733 3.51 32.92 18.58
N ARG A 734 3.04 33.80 19.45
CA ARG A 734 3.80 34.30 20.65
C ARG A 734 4.25 33.15 21.56
N LYS A 735 3.35 32.20 21.84
CA LYS A 735 3.66 31.02 22.65
C LYS A 735 4.62 30.09 21.90
N TYR A 736 4.45 29.96 20.57
CA TYR A 736 5.34 29.17 19.71
C TYR A 736 6.77 29.69 19.72
N LEU A 737 6.97 31.01 19.61
CA LEU A 737 8.29 31.65 19.70
C LEU A 737 8.99 31.34 21.03
N ARG A 738 8.24 31.26 22.14
CA ARG A 738 8.78 30.83 23.44
C ARG A 738 9.20 29.34 23.42
N ALA A 739 8.35 28.47 22.86
CA ALA A 739 8.65 27.06 22.80
C ALA A 739 9.86 26.77 21.88
N PHE A 740 9.95 27.48 20.76
CA PHE A 740 11.06 27.41 19.82
C PHE A 740 12.40 27.80 20.45
N ALA A 741 12.43 28.93 21.20
CA ALA A 741 13.62 29.36 21.90
C ALA A 741 14.04 28.32 22.96
N LYS A 742 13.10 27.78 23.75
CA LYS A 742 13.39 26.80 24.79
C LYS A 742 13.84 25.44 24.27
N LEU A 743 13.40 25.04 23.09
CA LEU A 743 13.89 23.81 22.44
C LEU A 743 15.37 23.93 22.07
N ARG A 744 15.85 25.11 21.70
CA ARG A 744 17.21 25.39 21.24
C ARG A 744 18.17 25.88 22.33
N ASP A 745 17.66 26.24 23.51
CA ASP A 745 18.46 26.78 24.62
C ASP A 745 19.44 25.72 25.16
N PRO A 746 20.78 25.89 24.96
CA PRO A 746 21.77 24.91 25.38
C PRO A 746 21.91 24.83 26.92
N GLU A 747 21.58 25.90 27.66
CA GLU A 747 21.64 25.87 29.13
C GLU A 747 20.48 25.04 29.73
N PHE A 748 19.42 24.81 28.97
CA PHE A 748 18.29 24.02 29.43
C PHE A 748 18.63 22.52 29.57
N THR A 749 19.69 22.04 28.93
CA THR A 749 20.16 20.63 28.99
C THR A 749 21.02 20.37 30.23
N SER A 750 21.57 21.43 30.88
CA SER A 750 22.54 21.30 31.97
C SER A 750 21.95 21.49 33.37
N ARG A 751 20.68 21.88 33.52
CA ARG A 751 20.08 22.03 34.85
C ARG A 751 19.69 20.67 35.43
N PRO A 752 20.21 20.28 36.62
CA PRO A 752 19.81 19.06 37.27
C PRO A 752 18.31 19.08 37.54
N VAL A 753 17.63 17.97 37.20
CA VAL A 753 16.23 17.73 37.58
C VAL A 753 16.21 17.80 39.10
N ILE A 754 15.63 18.86 39.66
CA ILE A 754 15.33 18.92 41.10
C ILE A 754 14.39 17.73 41.37
N PRO A 755 14.80 16.73 42.15
CA PRO A 755 13.89 15.68 42.52
C PRO A 755 12.74 16.29 43.27
N LEU A 756 11.52 16.10 42.84
CA LEU A 756 10.33 16.36 43.63
C LEU A 756 10.52 15.62 44.94
N GLN A 757 10.87 16.36 45.99
CA GLN A 757 10.81 15.84 47.34
C GLN A 757 9.39 15.31 47.54
N ALA A 758 9.31 14.01 47.80
CA ALA A 758 8.07 13.39 48.20
C ALA A 758 7.50 14.25 49.37
N ALA A 759 6.42 14.95 49.10
CA ALA A 759 5.62 15.51 50.15
C ALA A 759 5.07 14.33 50.94
N SER A 760 5.71 14.08 52.08
CA SER A 760 5.18 13.21 53.13
C SER A 760 3.95 13.92 53.72
N VAL A 761 2.76 13.41 53.43
CA VAL A 761 1.65 13.27 54.40
C VAL A 761 0.88 12.03 54.04
#